data_37de11cb96ff71e6abc1df762a05d1b0
#
_entry.id   37de11cb96ff71e6abc1df762a05d1b0
#
_cell.length_a   1.000
_cell.length_b   1.000
_cell.length_c   1.000
_cell.angle_alpha   90.00
_cell.angle_beta   90.00
_cell.angle_gamma   90.00
#
_symmetry.space_group_name_H-M   'P 1'
#
loop_
_entity.id
_entity.type
_entity.pdbx_description
1 polymer ?
#
loop_
_entity_poly.entity_id
_entity_poly.type
_entity_poly.pdbx_seq_one_letter_code
_entity_poly.pdbx_strand_id
1 'polypeptide(L)'
;MRSSRPHFAFAFIVSMAGAWAALLSAAGHAQMVSPAIDRSGQPFSYFSKPTDEIGVMGAEAATEITPEGYLRTGYGELMFFTGAGLEPTSVRIRTLEEGHLPIIHYALTRDGIEYRFTLFAATLDGRDNGALVDFIRVEMKNSAQEATRAIFATGIRYDALSTTGLPHGDNRFLRPAEGKFPGAYRQIGEPFSQAWSNSFDDAHFFRDGRLLYSFPGGYASRQFTLRDLIRDRQPADLSRPEHLHVEQETPVGIVTYSALLQPGAEKTLEFKMPVAPTAEAATIAAIDQANFDDAHRRIVKTWHQILASGMQIELPEQKPVDTFYANLIYDLIAIDHIGADYIQTVNKLHYHAFWLRDGADIVHSYDVTGYPQIASECLRFFARSQQPDGDFLSQAQQYDGWGEAVWAYAQHYRMTRDKAFAEWAIPQIDRAVDWLDAARAADPLHIVPASDVRDNEYIPGHLTGYNFLALDGLRVAIPMAAQTGHAALAQKWQGEYESLHQAFFKVLDAQAAAHDGYIPPVLDGQSGGYDWGNLLSVVPEPTLNAHDPRVTATLKATQAKYAEGIMTYANGKFLHHYLTIKNTLTETVRGDQEQALNELYAILAHTSSTHAGFEYKIRPWGDRDFGDNLSPHGWFAADYRTLLRTMLVREEGQQLDLLSVVSPAWIGKGKTIAVRQAATYFGPLDFTLEQPENGEATLHLQAAFRTPPGAIVVHLPWFVTLASATADGKPVRAENGAISVPWNTRTLALRWTMRRDTPQLSYEHTVAAYKAEYARRYNTLMHGPDGGK
;
A
#
# COMPACT_ATOMS: atom_id res chain seq x y z
N MET A 1 -57.06 7.16 -12.00
CA MET A 1 -56.11 6.83 -13.09
C MET A 1 -54.76 6.71 -12.48
N ARG A 2 -54.25 5.48 -12.39
CA ARG A 2 -52.96 5.14 -11.80
C ARG A 2 -51.87 5.30 -12.89
N SER A 3 -50.81 6.03 -12.61
CA SER A 3 -49.58 5.96 -13.43
C SER A 3 -48.45 5.50 -12.54
N SER A 4 -48.01 4.30 -12.83
CA SER A 4 -46.86 3.64 -12.29
C SER A 4 -45.55 4.31 -12.76
N ARG A 5 -44.65 4.65 -11.85
CA ARG A 5 -43.23 4.93 -12.14
C ARG A 5 -42.40 3.73 -11.74
N PRO A 6 -41.48 3.29 -12.56
CA PRO A 6 -40.63 2.14 -12.23
C PRO A 6 -39.46 2.53 -11.32
N HIS A 7 -39.20 1.69 -10.32
CA HIS A 7 -37.99 1.70 -9.51
C HIS A 7 -36.79 1.26 -10.33
N PHE A 8 -35.85 2.14 -10.58
CA PHE A 8 -34.51 1.83 -11.09
C PHE A 8 -33.50 2.37 -10.07
N ALA A 9 -33.26 1.65 -8.99
CA ALA A 9 -32.23 2.01 -8.01
C ALA A 9 -31.69 0.81 -7.21
N PHE A 10 -31.88 -0.44 -7.66
CA PHE A 10 -31.45 -1.60 -6.84
C PHE A 10 -30.65 -2.66 -7.62
N ALA A 11 -30.19 -2.37 -8.82
CA ALA A 11 -29.60 -3.42 -9.68
C ALA A 11 -28.07 -3.50 -9.65
N PHE A 12 -27.34 -2.56 -9.04
CA PHE A 12 -25.87 -2.52 -9.17
C PHE A 12 -25.11 -3.18 -8.01
N ILE A 13 -25.70 -3.26 -6.82
CA ILE A 13 -25.07 -3.97 -5.67
C ILE A 13 -25.24 -5.49 -5.79
N VAL A 14 -26.32 -5.94 -6.42
CA VAL A 14 -26.58 -7.38 -6.65
C VAL A 14 -25.67 -7.98 -7.73
N SER A 15 -25.09 -7.20 -8.64
CA SER A 15 -24.22 -7.75 -9.68
C SER A 15 -22.83 -8.14 -9.18
N MET A 16 -22.30 -7.51 -8.14
CA MET A 16 -21.05 -7.97 -7.52
C MET A 16 -21.27 -9.29 -6.75
N ALA A 17 -22.36 -9.42 -5.99
CA ALA A 17 -22.72 -10.68 -5.32
C ALA A 17 -23.10 -11.81 -6.29
N GLY A 18 -23.71 -11.49 -7.43
CA GLY A 18 -24.07 -12.48 -8.47
C GLY A 18 -22.88 -12.99 -9.28
N ALA A 19 -21.89 -12.15 -9.55
CA ALA A 19 -20.61 -12.58 -10.16
C ALA A 19 -19.80 -13.46 -9.20
N TRP A 20 -19.94 -13.28 -7.89
CA TRP A 20 -19.30 -14.12 -6.87
C TRP A 20 -19.87 -15.53 -6.81
N ALA A 21 -21.15 -15.73 -7.03
CA ALA A 21 -21.79 -17.08 -7.03
C ALA A 21 -21.44 -17.89 -8.29
N ALA A 22 -21.19 -17.25 -9.44
CA ALA A 22 -20.84 -17.94 -10.67
C ALA A 22 -19.36 -18.37 -10.73
N LEU A 23 -18.47 -17.68 -9.99
CA LEU A 23 -17.04 -18.05 -9.84
C LEU A 23 -16.83 -19.20 -8.83
N LEU A 24 -17.82 -19.53 -8.01
CA LEU A 24 -17.75 -20.62 -7.02
C LEU A 24 -17.93 -22.02 -7.61
N SER A 25 -18.26 -22.18 -8.90
CA SER A 25 -18.52 -23.50 -9.52
C SER A 25 -17.39 -24.03 -10.40
N ALA A 26 -16.32 -23.29 -10.61
CA ALA A 26 -15.12 -23.83 -11.26
C ALA A 26 -14.09 -24.25 -10.19
N ALA A 27 -14.19 -25.50 -9.75
CA ALA A 27 -13.10 -26.19 -9.05
C ALA A 27 -11.96 -26.47 -10.06
N GLY A 28 -11.41 -25.39 -10.67
CA GLY A 28 -10.15 -25.43 -11.35
C GLY A 28 -9.05 -25.49 -10.28
N HIS A 29 -8.26 -26.53 -10.28
CA HIS A 29 -7.03 -26.61 -9.52
C HIS A 29 -6.20 -25.38 -9.92
N ALA A 30 -5.84 -24.52 -8.97
CA ALA A 30 -4.97 -23.38 -9.24
C ALA A 30 -3.68 -23.92 -9.83
N GLN A 31 -3.40 -23.59 -11.07
CA GLN A 31 -2.19 -24.05 -11.74
C GLN A 31 -1.02 -23.25 -11.19
N MET A 32 -0.08 -23.90 -10.50
CA MET A 32 1.13 -23.25 -10.05
C MET A 32 1.92 -22.73 -11.25
N VAL A 33 2.52 -21.54 -11.13
CA VAL A 33 3.45 -21.05 -12.15
C VAL A 33 4.79 -21.80 -12.06
N SER A 34 5.47 -21.99 -13.19
CA SER A 34 6.78 -22.65 -13.19
C SER A 34 7.78 -21.91 -12.31
N PRO A 35 8.53 -22.60 -11.40
CA PRO A 35 9.57 -21.99 -10.60
C PRO A 35 10.69 -21.32 -11.43
N ALA A 36 10.84 -21.67 -12.69
CA ALA A 36 11.79 -21.06 -13.62
C ALA A 36 11.55 -19.55 -13.88
N ILE A 37 10.39 -19.04 -13.47
CA ILE A 37 10.08 -17.61 -13.48
C ILE A 37 11.02 -16.81 -12.55
N ASP A 38 11.53 -17.44 -11.47
CA ASP A 38 12.41 -16.81 -10.48
C ASP A 38 13.88 -16.97 -10.86
N ARG A 39 14.32 -16.23 -11.87
CA ARG A 39 15.67 -16.31 -12.42
C ARG A 39 16.72 -15.90 -11.38
N SER A 40 17.86 -16.58 -11.40
CA SER A 40 19.02 -16.22 -10.58
C SER A 40 19.56 -14.85 -11.00
N GLY A 41 20.02 -14.06 -10.02
CA GLY A 41 20.61 -12.74 -10.26
C GLY A 41 19.57 -11.61 -10.50
N GLN A 42 18.28 -11.90 -10.40
CA GLN A 42 17.23 -10.89 -10.44
C GLN A 42 16.61 -10.69 -9.04
N PRO A 43 16.12 -9.49 -8.72
CA PRO A 43 15.29 -9.28 -7.52
C PRO A 43 14.12 -10.25 -7.48
N PHE A 44 13.75 -10.68 -6.28
CA PHE A 44 12.57 -11.51 -6.12
C PHE A 44 11.30 -10.65 -6.20
N SER A 45 10.30 -11.13 -6.94
CA SER A 45 8.94 -10.62 -6.94
C SER A 45 8.00 -11.77 -6.64
N TYR A 46 7.12 -11.59 -5.67
CA TYR A 46 6.12 -12.62 -5.39
C TYR A 46 5.17 -12.79 -6.57
N PHE A 47 4.65 -11.69 -7.10
CA PHE A 47 3.65 -11.73 -8.17
C PHE A 47 4.20 -12.32 -9.47
N SER A 48 3.40 -13.14 -10.13
CA SER A 48 3.67 -13.60 -11.49
C SER A 48 3.37 -12.50 -12.53
N LYS A 49 2.38 -11.64 -12.24
CA LYS A 49 1.96 -10.50 -13.07
C LYS A 49 1.88 -9.24 -12.21
N PRO A 50 3.02 -8.64 -11.84
CA PRO A 50 3.02 -7.42 -11.04
C PRO A 50 2.49 -6.23 -11.82
N THR A 51 1.86 -5.30 -11.10
CA THR A 51 1.56 -3.96 -11.55
C THR A 51 2.28 -2.96 -10.67
N ASP A 52 2.60 -1.80 -11.22
CA ASP A 52 3.23 -0.69 -10.49
C ASP A 52 2.46 0.59 -10.79
N GLU A 53 2.73 1.62 -10.00
CA GLU A 53 2.10 2.93 -10.13
C GLU A 53 3.17 4.02 -10.19
N ILE A 54 3.07 4.91 -11.18
CA ILE A 54 3.86 6.13 -11.26
C ILE A 54 2.93 7.34 -11.23
N GLY A 55 3.34 8.37 -10.52
CA GLY A 55 2.51 9.56 -10.31
C GLY A 55 3.20 10.61 -9.47
N VAL A 56 2.41 11.58 -9.03
CA VAL A 56 2.82 12.62 -8.08
C VAL A 56 1.75 12.80 -7.01
N MET A 57 2.14 13.26 -5.84
CA MET A 57 1.21 13.56 -4.76
C MET A 57 0.18 14.61 -5.19
N GLY A 58 -1.08 14.39 -4.88
CA GLY A 58 -2.17 15.35 -5.10
C GLY A 58 -2.75 15.39 -6.52
N ALA A 59 -2.20 14.65 -7.48
CA ALA A 59 -2.82 14.53 -8.79
C ALA A 59 -4.10 13.69 -8.74
N GLU A 60 -5.12 14.04 -9.53
CA GLU A 60 -6.37 13.26 -9.62
C GLU A 60 -6.23 11.93 -10.37
N ALA A 61 -5.10 11.70 -11.02
CA ALA A 61 -4.82 10.49 -11.78
C ALA A 61 -3.35 10.09 -11.65
N ALA A 62 -3.07 8.83 -11.94
CA ALA A 62 -1.73 8.27 -12.06
C ALA A 62 -1.68 7.31 -13.24
N THR A 63 -0.52 6.75 -13.51
CA THR A 63 -0.31 5.79 -14.58
C THR A 63 0.10 4.44 -14.00
N GLU A 64 -0.64 3.40 -14.39
CA GLU A 64 -0.27 2.01 -14.12
C GLU A 64 0.81 1.55 -15.08
N ILE A 65 1.80 0.85 -14.56
CA ILE A 65 2.70 0.04 -15.37
C ILE A 65 2.19 -1.41 -15.33
N THR A 66 1.65 -1.87 -16.45
CA THR A 66 1.02 -3.19 -16.55
C THR A 66 2.06 -4.32 -16.48
N PRO A 67 1.66 -5.59 -16.28
CA PRO A 67 2.58 -6.73 -16.31
C PRO A 67 3.41 -6.85 -17.59
N GLU A 68 2.91 -6.29 -18.70
CA GLU A 68 3.63 -6.23 -19.97
C GLU A 68 4.69 -5.11 -20.00
N GLY A 69 4.64 -4.17 -19.06
CA GLY A 69 5.49 -2.98 -19.02
C GLY A 69 4.92 -1.79 -19.77
N TYR A 70 3.62 -1.79 -20.07
CA TYR A 70 2.92 -0.69 -20.76
C TYR A 70 2.49 0.39 -19.77
N LEU A 71 2.23 1.59 -20.30
CA LEU A 71 1.69 2.69 -19.52
C LEU A 71 0.19 2.77 -19.75
N ARG A 72 -0.58 2.52 -18.71
CA ARG A 72 -2.03 2.55 -18.74
C ARG A 72 -2.58 3.74 -17.96
N THR A 73 -3.43 4.51 -18.60
CA THR A 73 -4.25 5.56 -17.99
C THR A 73 -5.73 5.24 -18.19
N GLY A 74 -6.63 6.04 -17.68
CA GLY A 74 -8.05 5.89 -17.97
C GLY A 74 -8.44 6.20 -19.43
N TYR A 75 -7.50 6.63 -20.25
CA TYR A 75 -7.73 7.07 -21.64
C TYR A 75 -7.09 6.15 -22.69
N GLY A 76 -6.24 5.25 -22.29
CA GLY A 76 -5.58 4.29 -23.14
C GLY A 76 -4.34 3.69 -22.52
N GLU A 77 -3.74 2.77 -23.24
CA GLU A 77 -2.56 2.04 -22.85
C GLU A 77 -1.49 2.14 -23.93
N LEU A 78 -0.37 2.80 -23.61
CA LEU A 78 0.77 2.94 -24.52
C LEU A 78 1.59 1.66 -24.49
N MET A 79 1.59 0.95 -25.61
CA MET A 79 2.21 -0.36 -25.78
C MET A 79 3.60 -0.24 -26.39
N PHE A 80 4.44 -1.23 -26.12
CA PHE A 80 5.79 -1.33 -26.70
C PHE A 80 6.00 -2.66 -27.42
N PHE A 81 6.65 -2.58 -28.56
CA PHE A 81 6.98 -3.74 -29.42
C PHE A 81 8.47 -3.73 -29.75
N THR A 82 9.09 -4.89 -29.71
CA THR A 82 10.54 -5.03 -29.91
C THR A 82 10.87 -6.11 -30.91
N GLY A 83 12.05 -5.99 -31.57
CA GLY A 83 12.57 -6.98 -32.51
C GLY A 83 11.91 -6.96 -33.89
N ALA A 84 12.42 -7.79 -34.79
CA ALA A 84 11.97 -7.85 -36.19
C ALA A 84 10.51 -8.31 -36.33
N GLY A 85 10.02 -9.09 -35.38
CA GLY A 85 8.61 -9.57 -35.33
C GLY A 85 7.65 -8.56 -34.73
N LEU A 86 8.09 -7.40 -34.24
CA LEU A 86 7.28 -6.44 -33.47
C LEU A 86 6.50 -7.14 -32.34
N GLU A 87 7.23 -7.93 -31.56
CA GLU A 87 6.62 -8.68 -30.48
C GLU A 87 6.34 -7.78 -29.27
N PRO A 88 5.19 -7.91 -28.62
CA PRO A 88 4.86 -7.20 -27.41
C PRO A 88 5.91 -7.42 -26.32
N THR A 89 6.15 -6.41 -25.49
CA THR A 89 6.98 -6.58 -24.29
C THR A 89 6.25 -7.41 -23.23
N SER A 90 6.99 -8.06 -22.37
CA SER A 90 6.50 -8.74 -21.18
C SER A 90 7.60 -8.72 -20.14
N VAL A 91 7.40 -8.01 -19.04
CA VAL A 91 8.45 -7.72 -18.07
C VAL A 91 7.93 -7.85 -16.64
N ARG A 92 8.25 -8.97 -16.02
CA ARG A 92 7.85 -9.26 -14.65
C ARG A 92 8.72 -8.53 -13.60
N ILE A 93 10.03 -8.43 -13.86
CA ILE A 93 10.97 -7.85 -12.89
C ILE A 93 11.28 -6.41 -13.28
N ARG A 94 10.95 -5.52 -12.37
CA ARG A 94 11.18 -4.08 -12.47
C ARG A 94 11.85 -3.60 -11.20
N THR A 95 12.54 -2.48 -11.26
CA THR A 95 13.15 -1.84 -10.11
C THR A 95 12.73 -0.38 -10.05
N LEU A 96 12.72 0.14 -8.85
CA LEU A 96 12.55 1.58 -8.58
C LEU A 96 13.93 2.23 -8.56
N GLU A 97 14.04 3.48 -9.00
CA GLU A 97 15.27 4.25 -8.87
C GLU A 97 15.62 4.42 -7.39
N GLU A 98 16.89 4.29 -7.05
CA GLU A 98 17.38 4.26 -5.67
C GLU A 98 16.68 3.24 -4.76
N GLY A 99 16.02 2.24 -5.35
CA GLY A 99 15.29 1.19 -4.66
C GLY A 99 13.85 1.56 -4.27
N HIS A 100 13.45 2.84 -4.28
CA HIS A 100 12.14 3.25 -3.77
C HIS A 100 11.48 4.45 -4.47
N LEU A 101 12.19 5.22 -5.29
CA LEU A 101 11.56 6.35 -6.01
C LEU A 101 10.66 5.84 -7.15
N PRO A 102 9.51 6.50 -7.45
CA PRO A 102 8.52 6.03 -8.42
C PRO A 102 8.98 6.30 -9.88
N ILE A 103 10.20 5.88 -10.17
CA ILE A 103 10.84 5.90 -11.48
C ILE A 103 11.20 4.45 -11.80
N ILE A 104 10.49 3.87 -12.76
CA ILE A 104 10.53 2.45 -13.05
C ILE A 104 11.61 2.15 -14.07
N HIS A 105 12.44 1.15 -13.75
CA HIS A 105 13.44 0.63 -14.67
C HIS A 105 13.21 -0.85 -14.97
N TYR A 106 13.34 -1.22 -16.23
CA TYR A 106 13.39 -2.61 -16.66
C TYR A 106 14.14 -2.77 -17.97
N ALA A 107 14.55 -3.99 -18.26
CA ALA A 107 15.24 -4.33 -19.50
C ALA A 107 14.79 -5.68 -20.03
N LEU A 108 14.84 -5.84 -21.35
CA LEU A 108 14.68 -7.11 -22.03
C LEU A 108 15.65 -7.20 -23.21
N THR A 109 16.03 -8.40 -23.60
CA THR A 109 16.88 -8.64 -24.76
C THR A 109 16.10 -9.40 -25.84
N ARG A 110 16.14 -8.90 -27.08
CA ARG A 110 15.54 -9.55 -28.23
C ARG A 110 16.40 -9.35 -29.48
N ASP A 111 16.62 -10.41 -30.26
CA ASP A 111 17.41 -10.37 -31.49
C ASP A 111 18.81 -9.76 -31.31
N GLY A 112 19.47 -9.99 -30.16
CA GLY A 112 20.77 -9.43 -29.83
C GLY A 112 20.78 -7.95 -29.45
N ILE A 113 19.61 -7.33 -29.35
CA ILE A 113 19.43 -5.96 -28.85
C ILE A 113 18.88 -5.99 -27.43
N GLU A 114 19.54 -5.29 -26.52
CA GLU A 114 19.02 -4.96 -25.20
C GLU A 114 18.19 -3.68 -25.29
N TYR A 115 16.96 -3.73 -24.79
CA TYR A 115 16.03 -2.60 -24.67
C TYR A 115 15.91 -2.27 -23.18
N ARG A 116 16.37 -1.08 -22.79
CA ARG A 116 16.27 -0.57 -21.41
C ARG A 116 15.24 0.54 -21.38
N PHE A 117 14.36 0.48 -20.41
CA PHE A 117 13.27 1.43 -20.21
C PHE A 117 13.48 2.18 -18.91
N THR A 118 13.22 3.50 -18.95
CA THR A 118 13.06 4.37 -17.79
C THR A 118 11.73 5.11 -17.93
N LEU A 119 10.85 4.94 -16.95
CA LEU A 119 9.48 5.45 -16.97
C LEU A 119 9.20 6.22 -15.69
N PHE A 120 8.67 7.42 -15.79
CA PHE A 120 8.19 8.19 -14.64
C PHE A 120 7.11 9.20 -15.07
N ALA A 121 6.30 9.63 -14.11
CA ALA A 121 5.34 10.72 -14.30
C ALA A 121 5.83 11.99 -13.60
N ALA A 122 5.61 13.14 -14.23
CA ALA A 122 5.92 14.44 -13.64
C ALA A 122 4.95 15.51 -14.16
N THR A 123 4.66 16.52 -13.34
CA THR A 123 3.94 17.70 -13.81
C THR A 123 4.83 18.63 -14.63
N LEU A 124 4.27 19.26 -15.66
CA LEU A 124 5.04 20.14 -16.56
C LEU A 124 5.62 21.35 -15.82
N ASP A 125 4.89 21.90 -14.87
CA ASP A 125 5.24 23.12 -14.13
C ASP A 125 5.72 22.87 -12.69
N GLY A 126 5.79 21.60 -12.27
CA GLY A 126 6.20 21.19 -10.91
C GLY A 126 5.15 21.49 -9.83
N ARG A 127 3.89 21.79 -10.20
CA ARG A 127 2.77 21.98 -9.26
C ARG A 127 1.97 20.70 -9.12
N ASP A 128 1.39 20.47 -7.94
CA ASP A 128 0.62 19.25 -7.64
C ASP A 128 -0.57 19.03 -8.60
N ASN A 129 -1.21 20.08 -9.04
CA ASN A 129 -2.36 20.05 -9.98
C ASN A 129 -1.98 20.49 -11.42
N GLY A 130 -0.69 20.48 -11.75
CA GLY A 130 -0.23 20.73 -13.11
C GLY A 130 -0.58 19.58 -14.05
N ALA A 131 -0.47 19.84 -15.37
CA ALA A 131 -0.67 18.78 -16.34
C ALA A 131 0.35 17.65 -16.12
N LEU A 132 -0.15 16.46 -15.75
CA LEU A 132 0.67 15.27 -15.50
C LEU A 132 1.03 14.60 -16.83
N VAL A 133 2.31 14.30 -17.00
CA VAL A 133 2.88 13.71 -18.21
C VAL A 133 3.78 12.55 -17.83
N ASP A 134 3.61 11.43 -18.50
CA ASP A 134 4.52 10.31 -18.48
C ASP A 134 5.72 10.57 -19.40
N PHE A 135 6.90 10.37 -18.88
CA PHE A 135 8.16 10.45 -19.60
C PHE A 135 8.72 9.03 -19.78
N ILE A 136 9.00 8.68 -21.02
CA ILE A 136 9.45 7.35 -21.40
C ILE A 136 10.77 7.48 -22.16
N ARG A 137 11.82 6.82 -21.65
CA ARG A 137 13.08 6.67 -22.38
C ARG A 137 13.30 5.20 -22.69
N VAL A 138 13.60 4.90 -23.94
CA VAL A 138 13.97 3.57 -24.42
C VAL A 138 15.35 3.64 -25.02
N GLU A 139 16.30 2.91 -24.45
CA GLU A 139 17.66 2.79 -24.94
C GLU A 139 17.83 1.41 -25.59
N MET A 140 18.20 1.41 -26.86
CA MET A 140 18.45 0.20 -27.65
C MET A 140 19.94 0.02 -27.80
N LYS A 141 20.51 -1.03 -27.19
CA LYS A 141 21.93 -1.34 -27.22
C LYS A 141 22.18 -2.65 -27.96
N ASN A 142 23.09 -2.64 -28.91
CA ASN A 142 23.55 -3.87 -29.54
C ASN A 142 24.50 -4.64 -28.60
N SER A 143 23.99 -5.76 -28.05
CA SER A 143 24.76 -6.69 -27.19
C SER A 143 25.35 -7.88 -27.96
N ALA A 144 25.09 -7.98 -29.28
CA ALA A 144 25.68 -8.97 -30.16
C ALA A 144 27.11 -8.60 -30.58
N GLN A 145 27.81 -9.56 -31.17
CA GLN A 145 29.17 -9.39 -31.66
C GLN A 145 29.27 -8.83 -33.10
N GLU A 146 28.12 -8.67 -33.76
CA GLU A 146 28.05 -8.17 -35.15
C GLU A 146 27.02 -7.01 -35.23
N ALA A 147 27.07 -6.28 -36.34
CA ALA A 147 26.13 -5.21 -36.61
C ALA A 147 24.70 -5.76 -36.69
N THR A 148 23.85 -5.32 -35.78
CA THR A 148 22.49 -5.84 -35.62
C THR A 148 21.46 -4.73 -35.79
N ARG A 149 20.34 -5.06 -36.43
CA ARG A 149 19.24 -4.13 -36.65
C ARG A 149 18.36 -4.08 -35.40
N ALA A 150 18.36 -2.97 -34.69
CA ALA A 150 17.44 -2.68 -33.63
C ALA A 150 16.11 -2.19 -34.23
N ILE A 151 14.99 -2.80 -33.81
CA ILE A 151 13.64 -2.42 -34.22
C ILE A 151 12.81 -2.23 -32.96
N PHE A 152 12.16 -1.08 -32.87
CA PHE A 152 11.25 -0.72 -31.77
C PHE A 152 10.00 -0.06 -32.37
N ALA A 153 8.82 -0.40 -31.84
CA ALA A 153 7.61 0.33 -32.15
C ALA A 153 6.81 0.63 -30.88
N THR A 154 6.02 1.68 -30.95
CA THR A 154 5.02 2.02 -29.94
C THR A 154 3.69 2.32 -30.59
N GLY A 155 2.61 2.20 -29.86
CA GLY A 155 1.26 2.54 -30.27
C GLY A 155 0.35 2.50 -29.05
N ILE A 156 -0.86 3.00 -29.18
CA ILE A 156 -1.82 3.07 -28.08
C ILE A 156 -3.04 2.21 -28.39
N ARG A 157 -3.57 1.52 -27.38
CA ARG A 157 -4.87 0.83 -27.47
C ARG A 157 -5.81 1.32 -26.39
N TYR A 158 -7.06 1.11 -26.55
CA TYR A 158 -8.03 1.14 -25.49
C TYR A 158 -8.37 -0.30 -25.12
N ASP A 159 -7.67 -0.85 -24.18
CA ASP A 159 -7.92 -2.21 -23.69
C ASP A 159 -8.99 -2.18 -22.60
N ALA A 160 -10.06 -2.92 -22.78
CA ALA A 160 -11.13 -2.97 -21.80
C ALA A 160 -10.83 -3.86 -20.60
N LEU A 161 -9.89 -4.78 -20.75
CA LEU A 161 -9.57 -5.74 -19.71
C LEU A 161 -8.09 -5.67 -19.39
N SER A 162 -7.77 -5.30 -18.16
CA SER A 162 -6.43 -5.48 -17.65
C SER A 162 -6.11 -6.98 -17.59
N THR A 163 -4.82 -7.31 -17.48
CA THR A 163 -4.37 -8.68 -17.22
C THR A 163 -4.90 -9.25 -15.90
N THR A 164 -5.46 -8.41 -15.04
CA THR A 164 -6.12 -8.76 -13.79
C THR A 164 -7.62 -9.04 -13.96
N GLY A 165 -8.17 -8.88 -15.18
CA GLY A 165 -9.57 -9.10 -15.46
C GLY A 165 -10.51 -7.94 -15.18
N LEU A 166 -9.98 -6.78 -14.72
CA LEU A 166 -10.77 -5.57 -14.55
C LEU A 166 -10.84 -4.78 -15.85
N PRO A 167 -11.98 -4.12 -16.15
CA PRO A 167 -12.12 -3.29 -17.33
C PRO A 167 -11.14 -2.11 -17.30
N HIS A 168 -10.48 -1.85 -18.42
CA HIS A 168 -9.75 -0.61 -18.62
C HIS A 168 -10.70 0.60 -18.61
N GLY A 169 -10.17 1.75 -18.23
CA GLY A 169 -10.95 2.97 -18.06
C GLY A 169 -11.84 2.97 -16.82
N ASP A 170 -11.71 1.95 -15.96
CA ASP A 170 -12.41 1.85 -14.69
C ASP A 170 -11.67 2.56 -13.55
N ASN A 171 -10.68 3.37 -13.87
CA ASN A 171 -10.05 4.27 -12.92
C ASN A 171 -11.12 5.18 -12.32
N ARG A 172 -11.24 5.12 -11.00
CA ARG A 172 -12.26 5.85 -10.25
C ARG A 172 -11.59 6.64 -9.16
N PHE A 173 -12.14 7.79 -8.84
CA PHE A 173 -11.78 8.49 -7.63
C PHE A 173 -13.03 9.03 -6.94
N LEU A 174 -12.91 9.25 -5.66
CA LEU A 174 -14.00 9.78 -4.87
C LEU A 174 -14.24 11.25 -5.14
N ARG A 175 -15.51 11.60 -5.15
CA ARG A 175 -15.99 12.97 -4.96
C ARG A 175 -16.65 13.09 -3.60
N PRO A 176 -16.68 14.30 -3.04
CA PRO A 176 -17.68 14.63 -2.05
C PRO A 176 -19.05 14.36 -2.69
N ALA A 177 -19.84 13.51 -2.04
CA ALA A 177 -21.07 13.04 -2.64
C ALA A 177 -22.10 14.14 -2.75
N GLU A 178 -22.82 14.14 -3.85
CA GLU A 178 -24.18 14.64 -3.92
C GLU A 178 -25.14 13.64 -3.21
N GLY A 179 -24.76 13.09 -2.07
CA GLY A 179 -25.50 12.02 -1.40
C GLY A 179 -25.08 11.76 0.03
N LYS A 180 -25.63 10.70 0.63
CA LYS A 180 -25.44 10.37 2.05
C LYS A 180 -24.00 9.99 2.42
N PHE A 181 -23.22 9.47 1.48
CA PHE A 181 -21.88 8.94 1.74
C PHE A 181 -20.90 9.54 0.75
N PRO A 182 -19.65 9.79 1.16
CA PRO A 182 -18.60 10.27 0.24
C PRO A 182 -18.13 9.21 -0.77
N GLY A 183 -18.71 8.02 -0.76
CA GLY A 183 -18.40 6.90 -1.64
C GLY A 183 -18.96 6.99 -3.07
N ALA A 184 -19.34 8.18 -3.56
CA ALA A 184 -19.67 8.35 -4.96
C ALA A 184 -18.39 8.42 -5.80
N TYR A 185 -18.27 7.51 -6.75
CA TYR A 185 -17.10 7.42 -7.62
C TYR A 185 -17.30 8.22 -8.90
N ARG A 186 -16.26 8.91 -9.35
CA ARG A 186 -16.16 9.44 -10.69
C ARG A 186 -15.15 8.58 -11.47
N GLN A 187 -15.58 8.08 -12.62
CA GLN A 187 -14.65 7.44 -13.53
C GLN A 187 -13.70 8.49 -14.14
N ILE A 188 -12.39 8.22 -14.06
CA ILE A 188 -11.37 8.94 -14.81
C ILE A 188 -11.17 8.19 -16.12
N GLY A 189 -11.22 8.93 -17.22
CA GLY A 189 -11.09 8.34 -18.54
C GLY A 189 -12.37 8.44 -19.36
N GLU A 190 -12.39 7.73 -20.46
CA GLU A 190 -13.51 7.73 -21.39
C GLU A 190 -13.77 6.32 -21.93
N PRO A 191 -15.04 5.92 -22.09
CA PRO A 191 -15.38 4.63 -22.64
C PRO A 191 -14.95 4.53 -24.11
N PHE A 192 -14.59 3.32 -24.54
CA PHE A 192 -14.24 3.05 -25.93
C PHE A 192 -15.36 3.44 -26.90
N SER A 193 -14.97 4.05 -28.04
CA SER A 193 -15.89 4.44 -29.10
C SER A 193 -15.29 4.15 -30.48
N GLN A 194 -16.09 3.49 -31.33
CA GLN A 194 -15.77 3.32 -32.76
C GLN A 194 -15.87 4.66 -33.53
N ALA A 195 -16.47 5.69 -32.93
CA ALA A 195 -16.64 6.99 -33.58
C ALA A 195 -15.40 7.88 -33.50
N TRP A 196 -14.36 7.47 -32.72
CA TRP A 196 -13.14 8.26 -32.60
C TRP A 196 -12.44 8.44 -33.95
N SER A 197 -12.01 9.66 -34.21
CA SER A 197 -11.13 9.96 -35.31
C SER A 197 -9.68 10.05 -34.88
N ASN A 198 -8.77 9.50 -35.69
CA ASN A 198 -7.35 9.40 -35.36
C ASN A 198 -6.54 10.13 -36.44
N SER A 199 -5.48 10.83 -36.05
CA SER A 199 -4.60 11.53 -36.99
C SER A 199 -3.18 11.63 -36.44
N PHE A 200 -2.22 11.85 -37.35
CA PHE A 200 -0.83 12.13 -37.02
C PHE A 200 -0.44 13.53 -37.51
N ASP A 201 0.46 14.17 -36.81
CA ASP A 201 1.42 15.09 -37.41
C ASP A 201 2.83 14.50 -37.32
N ASP A 202 3.89 15.32 -37.51
CA ASP A 202 5.26 14.80 -37.56
C ASP A 202 5.80 14.32 -36.21
N ALA A 203 5.18 14.68 -35.09
CA ALA A 203 5.64 14.37 -33.74
C ALA A 203 4.56 13.82 -32.81
N HIS A 204 3.31 13.79 -33.25
CA HIS A 204 2.16 13.54 -32.38
C HIS A 204 1.16 12.57 -32.99
N PHE A 205 0.51 11.81 -32.10
CA PHE A 205 -0.67 11.05 -32.44
C PHE A 205 -1.87 11.60 -31.67
N PHE A 206 -2.96 11.85 -32.38
CA PHE A 206 -4.17 12.48 -31.86
C PHE A 206 -5.38 11.56 -31.98
N ARG A 207 -6.31 11.69 -31.04
CA ARG A 207 -7.66 11.15 -31.05
C ARG A 207 -8.65 12.28 -30.82
N ASP A 208 -9.57 12.48 -31.75
CA ASP A 208 -10.53 13.61 -31.81
C ASP A 208 -9.84 14.97 -31.56
N GLY A 209 -8.68 15.18 -32.19
CA GLY A 209 -7.87 16.40 -32.07
C GLY A 209 -7.18 16.57 -30.71
N ARG A 210 -7.25 15.58 -29.81
CA ARG A 210 -6.54 15.58 -28.52
C ARG A 210 -5.29 14.74 -28.59
N LEU A 211 -4.18 15.29 -28.14
CA LEU A 211 -2.89 14.59 -28.04
C LEU A 211 -3.00 13.37 -27.14
N LEU A 212 -2.66 12.20 -27.67
CA LEU A 212 -2.52 10.96 -26.89
C LEU A 212 -1.08 10.71 -26.47
N TYR A 213 -0.13 10.86 -27.40
CA TYR A 213 1.30 10.80 -27.10
C TYR A 213 2.14 11.52 -28.15
N SER A 214 3.32 11.99 -27.75
CA SER A 214 4.33 12.55 -28.63
C SER A 214 5.50 11.59 -28.78
N PHE A 215 6.17 11.64 -29.93
CA PHE A 215 7.24 10.73 -30.30
C PHE A 215 8.38 11.46 -31.02
N PRO A 216 9.66 10.97 -30.88
CA PRO A 216 10.80 11.62 -31.52
C PRO A 216 10.84 11.38 -33.02
N GLY A 217 11.46 12.30 -33.74
CA GLY A 217 11.72 12.15 -35.17
C GLY A 217 12.66 10.96 -35.48
N GLY A 218 12.92 10.73 -36.78
CA GLY A 218 13.80 9.65 -37.26
C GLY A 218 13.14 8.26 -37.21
N TYR A 219 11.83 8.21 -37.20
CA TYR A 219 11.04 6.98 -37.35
C TYR A 219 11.20 6.40 -38.76
N ALA A 220 11.04 5.09 -38.87
CA ALA A 220 11.04 4.35 -40.14
C ALA A 220 9.67 4.41 -40.84
N SER A 221 8.58 4.34 -40.04
CA SER A 221 7.21 4.43 -40.53
C SER A 221 6.26 4.92 -39.45
N ARG A 222 5.12 5.48 -39.89
CA ARG A 222 3.93 5.77 -39.10
C ARG A 222 2.73 5.10 -39.77
N GLN A 223 1.87 4.46 -38.99
CA GLN A 223 0.70 3.78 -39.51
C GLN A 223 -0.44 3.80 -38.48
N PHE A 224 -1.68 3.76 -38.96
CA PHE A 224 -2.80 3.76 -38.04
C PHE A 224 -2.93 2.46 -37.27
N THR A 225 -2.61 1.31 -37.86
CA THR A 225 -2.70 0.01 -37.19
C THR A 225 -1.53 -0.92 -37.56
N LEU A 226 -1.25 -1.93 -36.74
CA LEU A 226 -0.27 -2.98 -37.06
C LEU A 226 -0.65 -3.78 -38.33
N ARG A 227 -1.96 -3.89 -38.64
CA ARG A 227 -2.41 -4.59 -39.86
C ARG A 227 -1.93 -3.89 -41.14
N ASP A 228 -1.81 -2.55 -41.09
CA ASP A 228 -1.31 -1.77 -42.24
C ASP A 228 0.17 -2.03 -42.49
N LEU A 229 0.97 -2.23 -41.42
CA LEU A 229 2.36 -2.66 -41.48
C LEU A 229 2.51 -4.01 -42.19
N ILE A 230 1.68 -5.00 -41.80
CA ILE A 230 1.76 -6.36 -42.34
C ILE A 230 1.32 -6.40 -43.83
N ARG A 231 0.42 -5.51 -44.24
CA ARG A 231 -0.17 -5.48 -45.58
C ARG A 231 0.49 -4.48 -46.52
N ASP A 232 1.54 -3.78 -46.09
CA ASP A 232 2.23 -2.71 -46.83
C ASP A 232 1.26 -1.63 -47.38
N ARG A 233 0.19 -1.37 -46.61
CA ARG A 233 -0.79 -0.31 -46.92
C ARG A 233 -0.29 0.99 -46.32
N GLN A 234 0.14 1.90 -47.15
CA GLN A 234 0.39 3.30 -46.79
C GLN A 234 -0.92 4.06 -46.81
N PRO A 235 -1.43 4.65 -45.71
CA PRO A 235 -2.49 5.61 -45.77
C PRO A 235 -2.09 6.81 -46.64
N ALA A 236 -2.98 7.30 -47.45
CA ALA A 236 -2.63 8.37 -48.42
C ALA A 236 -2.29 9.72 -47.73
N ASP A 237 -2.83 9.99 -46.55
CA ASP A 237 -2.59 11.20 -45.76
C ASP A 237 -2.87 10.93 -44.26
N LEU A 238 -1.82 10.75 -43.46
CA LEU A 238 -1.92 10.51 -42.02
C LEU A 238 -2.37 11.75 -41.22
N SER A 239 -2.26 12.94 -41.81
CA SER A 239 -2.66 14.17 -41.11
C SER A 239 -4.18 14.40 -41.12
N ARG A 240 -4.90 13.69 -41.97
CA ARG A 240 -6.36 13.76 -42.02
C ARG A 240 -6.96 12.87 -40.95
N PRO A 241 -7.93 13.36 -40.16
CA PRO A 241 -8.68 12.53 -39.23
C PRO A 241 -9.36 11.35 -39.94
N GLU A 242 -9.12 10.14 -39.42
CA GLU A 242 -9.68 8.91 -39.97
C GLU A 242 -10.36 8.11 -38.85
N HIS A 243 -11.59 7.65 -39.14
CA HIS A 243 -12.32 6.71 -38.27
C HIS A 243 -11.81 5.30 -38.54
N LEU A 244 -11.12 4.76 -37.58
CA LEU A 244 -10.59 3.39 -37.67
C LEU A 244 -11.63 2.39 -37.18
N HIS A 245 -12.01 1.47 -38.03
CA HIS A 245 -12.90 0.38 -37.65
C HIS A 245 -12.09 -0.72 -36.95
N VAL A 246 -11.84 -0.56 -35.65
CA VAL A 246 -10.98 -1.43 -34.83
C VAL A 246 -11.69 -1.84 -33.56
N GLU A 247 -11.29 -2.97 -33.00
CA GLU A 247 -11.70 -3.39 -31.67
C GLU A 247 -10.90 -2.60 -30.60
N GLN A 248 -11.45 -2.51 -29.40
CA GLN A 248 -10.83 -1.76 -28.29
C GLN A 248 -9.40 -2.21 -27.94
N GLU A 249 -9.08 -3.49 -28.14
CA GLU A 249 -7.74 -4.06 -27.90
C GLU A 249 -6.76 -3.82 -29.05
N THR A 250 -7.22 -3.28 -30.17
CA THR A 250 -6.36 -3.09 -31.35
C THR A 250 -5.44 -1.89 -31.14
N PRO A 251 -4.11 -2.11 -31.23
CA PRO A 251 -3.18 -0.99 -31.17
C PRO A 251 -3.34 -0.08 -32.39
N VAL A 252 -3.41 1.21 -32.13
CA VAL A 252 -3.52 2.27 -33.14
C VAL A 252 -2.38 3.28 -32.99
N GLY A 253 -2.16 4.11 -34.00
CA GLY A 253 -1.14 5.14 -33.92
C GLY A 253 0.28 4.58 -33.85
N ILE A 254 0.62 3.61 -34.68
CA ILE A 254 1.89 2.89 -34.61
C ILE A 254 3.01 3.73 -35.19
N VAL A 255 4.08 3.94 -34.43
CA VAL A 255 5.34 4.56 -34.89
C VAL A 255 6.45 3.54 -34.72
N THR A 256 7.17 3.26 -35.82
CA THR A 256 8.25 2.26 -35.85
C THR A 256 9.61 2.91 -36.06
N TYR A 257 10.60 2.48 -35.32
CA TYR A 257 12.01 2.89 -35.43
C TYR A 257 12.85 1.71 -35.85
N SER A 258 13.85 1.99 -36.70
CA SER A 258 14.82 0.99 -37.15
C SER A 258 16.20 1.63 -37.26
N ALA A 259 17.19 0.98 -36.66
CA ALA A 259 18.59 1.42 -36.72
C ALA A 259 19.53 0.21 -36.84
N LEU A 260 20.53 0.31 -37.71
CA LEU A 260 21.62 -0.67 -37.74
C LEU A 260 22.67 -0.21 -36.71
N LEU A 261 22.85 -0.95 -35.65
CA LEU A 261 23.78 -0.66 -34.56
C LEU A 261 25.04 -1.54 -34.67
N GLN A 262 26.23 -0.93 -34.61
CA GLN A 262 27.46 -1.66 -34.42
C GLN A 262 27.53 -2.34 -33.04
N PRO A 263 28.34 -3.36 -32.80
CA PRO A 263 28.50 -3.96 -31.49
C PRO A 263 28.80 -2.91 -30.42
N GLY A 264 28.01 -2.92 -29.34
CA GLY A 264 28.11 -1.96 -28.24
C GLY A 264 27.52 -0.58 -28.50
N ALA A 265 27.08 -0.27 -29.74
CA ALA A 265 26.43 1.00 -30.05
C ALA A 265 25.00 1.07 -29.49
N GLU A 266 24.60 2.29 -29.16
CA GLU A 266 23.29 2.57 -28.56
C GLU A 266 22.49 3.59 -29.38
N LYS A 267 21.15 3.51 -29.30
CA LYS A 267 20.24 4.52 -29.79
C LYS A 267 19.15 4.77 -28.73
N THR A 268 18.96 6.02 -28.38
CA THR A 268 17.92 6.45 -27.41
C THR A 268 16.72 7.02 -28.12
N LEU A 269 15.53 6.72 -27.63
CA LEU A 269 14.25 7.28 -28.02
C LEU A 269 13.52 7.80 -26.78
N GLU A 270 12.88 8.96 -26.90
CA GLU A 270 12.12 9.56 -25.81
C GLU A 270 10.70 9.86 -26.27
N PHE A 271 9.72 9.40 -25.48
CA PHE A 271 8.31 9.60 -25.71
C PHE A 271 7.69 10.34 -24.52
N LYS A 272 6.58 10.99 -24.75
CA LYS A 272 5.80 11.65 -23.70
C LYS A 272 4.32 11.37 -23.91
N MET A 273 3.63 11.02 -22.83
CA MET A 273 2.20 10.75 -22.86
C MET A 273 1.52 11.61 -21.78
N PRO A 274 0.65 12.58 -22.16
CA PRO A 274 -0.18 13.21 -21.15
C PRO A 274 -1.12 12.17 -20.54
N VAL A 275 -1.20 12.12 -19.22
CA VAL A 275 -2.06 11.15 -18.51
C VAL A 275 -3.52 11.36 -18.91
N ALA A 276 -3.94 12.60 -19.11
CA ALA A 276 -5.23 12.96 -19.73
C ALA A 276 -5.00 13.60 -21.09
N PRO A 277 -5.62 13.11 -22.17
CA PRO A 277 -5.47 13.69 -23.50
C PRO A 277 -5.88 15.16 -23.57
N THR A 278 -5.07 16.00 -24.22
CA THR A 278 -5.29 17.46 -24.31
C THR A 278 -5.37 17.97 -25.75
N ALA A 279 -6.25 18.94 -26.01
CA ALA A 279 -6.29 19.72 -27.25
C ALA A 279 -5.72 21.13 -27.05
N GLU A 280 -5.28 21.47 -25.86
CA GLU A 280 -4.78 22.81 -25.54
C GLU A 280 -3.40 23.02 -26.16
N ALA A 281 -3.28 23.90 -27.12
CA ALA A 281 -2.05 24.16 -27.85
C ALA A 281 -0.88 24.59 -26.95
N ALA A 282 -1.16 25.34 -25.87
CA ALA A 282 -0.13 25.74 -24.92
C ALA A 282 0.45 24.55 -24.14
N THR A 283 -0.43 23.63 -23.70
CA THR A 283 -0.03 22.40 -23.02
C THR A 283 0.75 21.47 -23.95
N ILE A 284 0.32 21.30 -25.20
CA ILE A 284 1.04 20.52 -26.22
C ILE A 284 2.44 21.10 -26.44
N ALA A 285 2.56 22.41 -26.63
CA ALA A 285 3.85 23.08 -26.79
C ALA A 285 4.75 22.93 -25.56
N ALA A 286 4.18 22.94 -24.35
CA ALA A 286 4.94 22.70 -23.12
C ALA A 286 5.43 21.24 -23.03
N ILE A 287 4.61 20.25 -23.44
CA ILE A 287 5.02 18.84 -23.55
C ILE A 287 6.21 18.69 -24.51
N ASP A 288 6.15 19.34 -25.68
CA ASP A 288 7.23 19.29 -26.66
C ASP A 288 8.54 19.85 -26.12
N GLN A 289 8.45 20.98 -25.42
CA GLN A 289 9.61 21.66 -24.86
C GLN A 289 10.18 20.97 -23.62
N ALA A 290 9.40 20.11 -22.95
CA ALA A 290 9.83 19.42 -21.75
C ALA A 290 11.00 18.47 -22.04
N ASN A 291 12.12 18.69 -21.37
CA ASN A 291 13.32 17.84 -21.47
C ASN A 291 13.21 16.69 -20.46
N PHE A 292 13.53 15.48 -20.91
CA PHE A 292 13.49 14.28 -20.08
C PHE A 292 14.38 14.39 -18.83
N ASP A 293 15.67 14.78 -19.00
CA ASP A 293 16.62 14.82 -17.89
C ASP A 293 16.27 15.93 -16.88
N ASP A 294 15.71 17.05 -17.36
CA ASP A 294 15.25 18.11 -16.48
C ASP A 294 14.01 17.69 -15.67
N ALA A 295 13.06 17.01 -16.30
CA ALA A 295 11.88 16.47 -15.64
C ALA A 295 12.30 15.40 -14.61
N HIS A 296 13.20 14.50 -14.99
CA HIS A 296 13.76 13.47 -14.13
C HIS A 296 14.43 14.09 -12.89
N ARG A 297 15.36 15.04 -13.07
CA ARG A 297 16.01 15.72 -11.93
C ARG A 297 15.02 16.42 -11.01
N ARG A 298 13.97 17.02 -11.57
CA ARG A 298 12.93 17.69 -10.75
C ARG A 298 12.15 16.68 -9.92
N ILE A 299 11.68 15.58 -10.51
CA ILE A 299 10.88 14.60 -9.76
C ILE A 299 11.70 13.89 -8.68
N VAL A 300 12.95 13.51 -8.96
CA VAL A 300 13.88 12.96 -7.97
C VAL A 300 14.05 13.93 -6.79
N LYS A 301 14.33 15.20 -7.10
CA LYS A 301 14.48 16.23 -6.06
C LYS A 301 13.21 16.41 -5.23
N THR A 302 12.04 16.40 -5.86
CA THR A 302 10.76 16.54 -5.17
C THR A 302 10.55 15.39 -4.18
N TRP A 303 10.75 14.15 -4.62
CA TRP A 303 10.61 13.00 -3.74
C TRP A 303 11.64 13.00 -2.61
N HIS A 304 12.89 13.32 -2.88
CA HIS A 304 13.90 13.47 -1.83
C HIS A 304 13.49 14.53 -0.78
N GLN A 305 12.93 15.65 -1.20
CA GLN A 305 12.47 16.68 -0.27
C GLN A 305 11.31 16.19 0.60
N ILE A 306 10.35 15.47 0.02
CA ILE A 306 9.24 14.88 0.77
C ILE A 306 9.78 13.84 1.76
N LEU A 307 10.57 12.89 1.30
CA LEU A 307 11.11 11.83 2.15
C LEU A 307 11.95 12.39 3.30
N ALA A 308 12.79 13.39 3.04
CA ALA A 308 13.65 13.99 4.05
C ALA A 308 12.90 14.78 5.14
N SER A 309 11.61 15.08 4.95
CA SER A 309 10.81 15.81 5.94
C SER A 309 10.29 14.94 7.08
N GLY A 310 10.28 13.62 6.93
CA GLY A 310 9.82 12.68 7.94
C GLY A 310 10.92 11.77 8.50
N MET A 311 10.49 10.69 9.12
CA MET A 311 11.35 9.69 9.76
C MET A 311 12.31 9.05 8.75
N GLN A 312 13.61 9.05 9.09
CA GLN A 312 14.66 8.38 8.33
C GLN A 312 15.09 7.11 9.05
N ILE A 313 15.24 6.01 8.31
CA ILE A 313 15.69 4.73 8.84
C ILE A 313 16.90 4.22 8.06
N GLU A 314 17.83 3.60 8.79
CA GLU A 314 18.99 2.90 8.23
C GLU A 314 19.07 1.52 8.90
N LEU A 315 19.02 0.47 8.08
CA LEU A 315 19.14 -0.93 8.52
C LEU A 315 20.17 -1.65 7.66
N PRO A 316 20.83 -2.70 8.19
CA PRO A 316 21.77 -3.51 7.42
C PRO A 316 21.16 -4.29 6.24
N GLU A 317 19.86 -4.46 6.20
CA GLU A 317 19.11 -5.05 5.08
C GLU A 317 18.36 -3.97 4.31
N GLN A 318 18.56 -3.89 3.01
CA GLN A 318 17.97 -2.85 2.17
C GLN A 318 16.47 -3.08 1.91
N LYS A 319 16.04 -4.34 1.74
CA LYS A 319 14.63 -4.65 1.40
C LYS A 319 13.62 -4.05 2.39
N PRO A 320 13.79 -4.16 3.73
CA PRO A 320 12.90 -3.48 4.68
C PRO A 320 12.87 -1.95 4.51
N VAL A 321 14.02 -1.34 4.24
CA VAL A 321 14.18 0.11 4.08
C VAL A 321 13.50 0.60 2.80
N ASP A 322 13.78 -0.05 1.67
CA ASP A 322 13.17 0.31 0.39
C ASP A 322 11.65 0.11 0.43
N THR A 323 11.18 -0.97 1.07
CA THR A 323 9.75 -1.19 1.25
C THR A 323 9.10 -0.09 2.10
N PHE A 324 9.79 0.42 3.14
CA PHE A 324 9.28 1.51 3.97
C PHE A 324 9.07 2.80 3.17
N TYR A 325 10.04 3.19 2.33
CA TYR A 325 9.95 4.42 1.54
C TYR A 325 9.07 4.27 0.30
N ALA A 326 9.12 3.16 -0.41
CA ALA A 326 8.27 2.93 -1.57
C ALA A 326 6.78 2.95 -1.19
N ASN A 327 6.43 2.35 -0.06
CA ASN A 327 5.05 2.33 0.41
C ASN A 327 4.56 3.71 0.91
N LEU A 328 5.45 4.58 1.45
CA LEU A 328 5.09 5.99 1.66
C LEU A 328 4.72 6.67 0.33
N ILE A 329 5.52 6.44 -0.70
CA ILE A 329 5.31 7.06 -2.00
C ILE A 329 4.00 6.59 -2.64
N TYR A 330 3.66 5.31 -2.54
CA TYR A 330 2.38 4.78 -3.02
C TYR A 330 1.19 5.45 -2.31
N ASP A 331 1.25 5.57 -0.98
CA ASP A 331 0.21 6.29 -0.22
C ASP A 331 0.10 7.76 -0.63
N LEU A 332 1.22 8.45 -0.87
CA LEU A 332 1.23 9.86 -1.28
C LEU A 332 0.71 10.06 -2.72
N ILE A 333 1.04 9.16 -3.64
CA ILE A 333 0.46 9.17 -5.00
C ILE A 333 -1.04 8.96 -4.92
N ALA A 334 -1.52 8.13 -3.99
CA ALA A 334 -2.94 7.85 -3.81
C ALA A 334 -3.78 9.03 -3.27
N ILE A 335 -3.16 10.14 -2.87
CA ILE A 335 -3.89 11.35 -2.46
C ILE A 335 -4.45 12.09 -3.68
N ASP A 336 -5.75 12.39 -3.68
CA ASP A 336 -6.37 13.35 -4.58
C ASP A 336 -6.41 14.73 -3.94
N HIS A 337 -6.02 15.77 -4.66
CA HIS A 337 -6.22 17.15 -4.24
C HIS A 337 -7.27 17.82 -5.14
N ILE A 338 -8.51 17.89 -4.66
CA ILE A 338 -9.67 18.40 -5.39
C ILE A 338 -10.24 19.62 -4.67
N GLY A 339 -9.99 20.79 -5.23
CA GLY A 339 -10.40 22.05 -4.60
C GLY A 339 -9.66 22.29 -3.29
N ALA A 340 -10.36 22.22 -2.17
CA ALA A 340 -9.77 22.34 -0.82
C ALA A 340 -9.60 20.98 -0.13
N ASP A 341 -10.05 19.89 -0.74
CA ASP A 341 -10.09 18.57 -0.12
C ASP A 341 -8.86 17.74 -0.55
N TYR A 342 -8.16 17.17 0.43
CA TYR A 342 -7.15 16.14 0.24
C TYR A 342 -7.78 14.80 0.60
N ILE A 343 -7.98 13.95 -0.40
CA ILE A 343 -8.72 12.69 -0.27
C ILE A 343 -7.73 11.55 -0.31
N GLN A 344 -7.54 10.86 0.81
CA GLN A 344 -6.71 9.68 0.84
C GLN A 344 -7.47 8.49 0.28
N THR A 345 -7.13 8.04 -0.91
CA THR A 345 -7.70 6.84 -1.52
C THR A 345 -6.80 5.63 -1.26
N VAL A 346 -7.29 4.42 -1.56
CA VAL A 346 -6.52 3.18 -1.38
C VAL A 346 -5.42 3.04 -2.44
N ASN A 347 -5.74 3.30 -3.71
CA ASN A 347 -4.78 3.55 -4.79
C ASN A 347 -5.45 4.35 -5.92
N LYS A 348 -4.67 4.79 -6.92
CA LYS A 348 -5.19 5.59 -8.03
C LYS A 348 -5.85 4.81 -9.16
N LEU A 349 -5.71 3.49 -9.18
CA LEU A 349 -5.99 2.69 -10.35
C LEU A 349 -7.26 1.85 -10.16
N HIS A 350 -7.14 0.68 -9.58
CA HIS A 350 -8.23 -0.30 -9.49
C HIS A 350 -9.07 -0.15 -8.24
N TYR A 351 -8.53 0.53 -7.21
CA TYR A 351 -9.20 0.76 -5.94
C TYR A 351 -9.18 2.25 -5.57
N HIS A 352 -9.50 3.09 -6.54
CA HIS A 352 -9.53 4.55 -6.38
C HIS A 352 -10.78 4.98 -5.59
N ALA A 353 -10.77 4.65 -4.30
CA ALA A 353 -11.89 4.84 -3.39
C ALA A 353 -11.41 5.35 -2.02
N PHE A 354 -12.23 6.17 -1.39
CA PHE A 354 -12.05 6.57 0.01
C PHE A 354 -12.83 5.63 0.91
N TRP A 355 -12.14 5.15 1.94
CA TRP A 355 -12.75 4.44 3.06
C TRP A 355 -12.21 5.04 4.35
N LEU A 356 -13.08 5.25 5.36
CA LEU A 356 -12.65 5.75 6.67
C LEU A 356 -11.63 4.81 7.31
N ARG A 357 -11.84 3.51 7.17
CA ARG A 357 -10.98 2.45 7.67
C ARG A 357 -9.55 2.56 7.12
N ASP A 358 -9.43 2.47 5.79
CA ASP A 358 -8.13 2.59 5.11
C ASP A 358 -7.51 3.96 5.37
N GLY A 359 -8.31 5.01 5.27
CA GLY A 359 -7.86 6.38 5.51
C GLY A 359 -7.32 6.61 6.92
N ALA A 360 -7.93 6.02 7.94
CA ALA A 360 -7.49 6.16 9.33
C ALA A 360 -6.11 5.53 9.55
N ASP A 361 -5.89 4.30 9.08
CA ASP A 361 -4.59 3.62 9.17
C ASP A 361 -3.52 4.34 8.33
N ILE A 362 -3.85 4.80 7.11
CA ILE A 362 -2.90 5.53 6.25
C ILE A 362 -2.49 6.85 6.91
N VAL A 363 -3.45 7.63 7.40
CA VAL A 363 -3.16 8.92 8.06
C VAL A 363 -2.37 8.70 9.36
N HIS A 364 -2.68 7.64 10.13
CA HIS A 364 -1.90 7.27 11.30
C HIS A 364 -0.44 6.99 10.92
N SER A 365 -0.19 6.27 9.82
CA SER A 365 1.16 6.01 9.35
C SER A 365 1.93 7.29 9.03
N TYR A 366 1.27 8.32 8.49
CA TYR A 366 1.88 9.64 8.29
C TYR A 366 2.26 10.30 9.61
N ASP A 367 1.37 10.29 10.59
CA ASP A 367 1.64 10.89 11.90
C ASP A 367 2.84 10.23 12.59
N VAL A 368 2.85 8.90 12.69
CA VAL A 368 3.92 8.18 13.42
C VAL A 368 5.24 8.14 12.67
N THR A 369 5.23 8.46 11.37
CA THR A 369 6.44 8.55 10.56
C THR A 369 6.82 9.99 10.18
N GLY A 370 6.18 11.00 10.81
CA GLY A 370 6.65 12.39 10.77
C GLY A 370 6.13 13.25 9.62
N TYR A 371 4.94 12.96 9.10
CA TYR A 371 4.26 13.74 8.04
C TYR A 371 2.93 14.36 8.54
N PRO A 372 2.92 15.07 9.67
CA PRO A 372 1.67 15.50 10.31
C PRO A 372 0.89 16.53 9.50
N GLN A 373 1.54 17.31 8.62
CA GLN A 373 0.83 18.26 7.77
C GLN A 373 -0.06 17.53 6.75
N ILE A 374 0.47 16.49 6.11
CA ILE A 374 -0.27 15.67 5.16
C ILE A 374 -1.42 14.95 5.88
N ALA A 375 -1.15 14.39 7.06
CA ALA A 375 -2.16 13.78 7.91
C ALA A 375 -3.31 14.74 8.22
N SER A 376 -2.99 15.97 8.66
CA SER A 376 -3.99 17.00 8.98
C SER A 376 -4.87 17.36 7.79
N GLU A 377 -4.29 17.49 6.61
CA GLU A 377 -5.03 17.81 5.38
C GLU A 377 -6.00 16.70 5.00
N CYS A 378 -5.55 15.44 5.00
CA CYS A 378 -6.40 14.29 4.72
C CYS A 378 -7.50 14.09 5.77
N LEU A 379 -7.19 14.27 7.06
CA LEU A 379 -8.17 14.15 8.15
C LEU A 379 -9.34 15.12 8.02
N ARG A 380 -9.12 16.32 7.44
CA ARG A 380 -10.21 17.27 7.25
C ARG A 380 -11.27 16.75 6.29
N PHE A 381 -10.93 15.90 5.36
CA PHE A 381 -11.88 15.26 4.45
C PHE A 381 -12.81 14.28 5.18
N PHE A 382 -12.37 13.64 6.28
CA PHE A 382 -13.22 12.70 7.04
C PHE A 382 -14.53 13.32 7.51
N ALA A 383 -14.56 14.63 7.75
CA ALA A 383 -15.77 15.35 8.11
C ALA A 383 -16.88 15.25 7.05
N ARG A 384 -16.52 14.97 5.77
CA ARG A 384 -17.49 14.72 4.70
C ARG A 384 -18.26 13.41 4.88
N SER A 385 -17.72 12.48 5.67
CA SER A 385 -18.32 11.19 6.00
C SER A 385 -19.28 11.28 7.19
N GLN A 386 -19.28 12.38 7.96
CA GLN A 386 -20.16 12.53 9.11
C GLN A 386 -21.59 12.78 8.68
N GLN A 387 -22.50 11.92 9.11
CA GLN A 387 -23.92 12.01 8.82
C GLN A 387 -24.57 13.12 9.67
N PRO A 388 -25.78 13.58 9.30
CA PRO A 388 -26.49 14.59 10.08
C PRO A 388 -26.79 14.22 11.53
N ASP A 389 -26.92 12.94 11.84
CA ASP A 389 -27.13 12.40 13.17
C ASP A 389 -25.83 12.24 13.98
N GLY A 390 -24.68 12.41 13.37
CA GLY A 390 -23.37 12.36 13.99
C GLY A 390 -22.52 11.13 13.67
N ASP A 391 -23.10 10.08 13.07
CA ASP A 391 -22.33 8.89 12.67
C ASP A 391 -21.30 9.19 11.59
N PHE A 392 -20.25 8.37 11.54
CA PHE A 392 -19.25 8.42 10.47
C PHE A 392 -19.34 7.16 9.62
N LEU A 393 -19.69 7.32 8.35
CA LEU A 393 -19.93 6.19 7.45
C LEU A 393 -19.24 6.36 6.10
N SER A 394 -18.52 5.35 5.66
CA SER A 394 -18.09 5.20 4.27
C SER A 394 -19.20 4.60 3.40
N GLN A 395 -19.97 3.68 3.97
CA GLN A 395 -21.18 3.10 3.38
C GLN A 395 -22.20 2.78 4.46
N ALA A 396 -23.44 2.49 4.06
CA ALA A 396 -24.54 2.21 5.00
C ALA A 396 -24.21 1.05 5.95
N GLN A 397 -24.43 1.23 7.23
CA GLN A 397 -24.22 0.24 8.30
C GLN A 397 -22.74 -0.17 8.54
N GLN A 398 -21.77 0.53 7.99
CA GLN A 398 -20.37 0.29 8.25
C GLN A 398 -19.91 1.12 9.46
N TYR A 399 -20.31 0.71 10.66
CA TYR A 399 -20.14 1.47 11.89
C TYR A 399 -18.72 1.50 12.48
N ASP A 400 -17.75 0.75 11.92
CA ASP A 400 -16.33 0.90 12.26
C ASP A 400 -15.80 2.31 11.95
N GLY A 401 -16.31 2.92 10.87
CA GLY A 401 -15.95 4.29 10.48
C GLY A 401 -16.12 5.31 11.59
N TRP A 402 -17.07 5.08 12.52
CA TRP A 402 -17.24 5.90 13.70
C TRP A 402 -15.98 5.89 14.59
N GLY A 403 -15.57 4.68 14.98
CA GLY A 403 -14.40 4.50 15.87
C GLY A 403 -13.11 4.97 15.21
N GLU A 404 -12.94 4.67 13.95
CA GLU A 404 -11.77 5.02 13.15
C GLU A 404 -11.60 6.53 12.95
N ALA A 405 -12.70 7.25 12.64
CA ALA A 405 -12.65 8.70 12.49
C ALA A 405 -12.34 9.39 13.83
N VAL A 406 -13.01 8.98 14.92
CA VAL A 406 -12.78 9.55 16.25
C VAL A 406 -11.36 9.28 16.73
N TRP A 407 -10.88 8.03 16.54
CA TRP A 407 -9.51 7.65 16.87
C TRP A 407 -8.48 8.45 16.07
N ALA A 408 -8.62 8.53 14.74
CA ALA A 408 -7.70 9.22 13.88
C ALA A 408 -7.57 10.72 14.20
N TYR A 409 -8.70 11.41 14.49
CA TYR A 409 -8.67 12.80 14.93
C TYR A 409 -7.92 12.98 16.26
N ALA A 410 -8.23 12.14 17.23
CA ALA A 410 -7.62 12.24 18.55
C ALA A 410 -6.15 11.80 18.55
N GLN A 411 -5.80 10.80 17.76
CA GLN A 411 -4.45 10.30 17.56
C GLN A 411 -3.55 11.37 16.90
N HIS A 412 -4.04 12.06 15.89
CA HIS A 412 -3.34 13.19 15.30
C HIS A 412 -3.00 14.27 16.33
N TYR A 413 -3.96 14.66 17.19
CA TYR A 413 -3.69 15.58 18.29
C TYR A 413 -2.66 15.01 19.28
N ARG A 414 -2.76 13.73 19.64
CA ARG A 414 -1.81 13.05 20.54
C ARG A 414 -0.37 13.15 20.02
N MET A 415 -0.18 13.00 18.71
CA MET A 415 1.12 13.12 18.06
C MET A 415 1.60 14.57 17.94
N THR A 416 0.74 15.48 17.50
CA THR A 416 1.12 16.84 17.09
C THR A 416 1.02 17.87 18.19
N ARG A 417 0.04 17.71 19.09
CA ARG A 417 -0.39 18.74 20.05
C ARG A 417 -0.96 20.01 19.39
N ASP A 418 -1.45 19.86 18.15
CA ASP A 418 -2.09 20.96 17.42
C ASP A 418 -3.45 21.29 18.04
N LYS A 419 -3.48 22.37 18.83
CA LYS A 419 -4.72 22.83 19.48
C LYS A 419 -5.75 23.33 18.48
N ALA A 420 -5.31 23.95 17.38
CA ALA A 420 -6.24 24.47 16.37
C ALA A 420 -6.97 23.31 15.65
N PHE A 421 -6.25 22.25 15.37
CA PHE A 421 -6.87 21.02 14.83
C PHE A 421 -7.83 20.39 15.85
N ALA A 422 -7.44 20.29 17.12
CA ALA A 422 -8.30 19.74 18.16
C ALA A 422 -9.60 20.54 18.33
N GLU A 423 -9.52 21.87 18.37
CA GLU A 423 -10.71 22.75 18.45
C GLU A 423 -11.65 22.58 17.24
N TRP A 424 -11.09 22.30 16.08
CA TRP A 424 -11.86 21.97 14.88
C TRP A 424 -12.50 20.58 14.99
N ALA A 425 -11.81 19.56 15.52
CA ALA A 425 -12.27 18.17 15.57
C ALA A 425 -13.29 17.91 16.70
N ILE A 426 -13.15 18.57 17.85
CA ILE A 426 -13.97 18.35 19.06
C ILE A 426 -15.47 18.41 18.80
N PRO A 427 -16.04 19.42 18.09
CA PRO A 427 -17.49 19.45 17.82
C PRO A 427 -17.98 18.28 16.98
N GLN A 428 -17.14 17.72 16.15
CA GLN A 428 -17.45 16.54 15.31
C GLN A 428 -17.44 15.27 16.14
N ILE A 429 -16.45 15.12 17.02
CA ILE A 429 -16.38 14.01 17.96
C ILE A 429 -17.56 14.04 18.93
N ASP A 430 -17.94 15.23 19.43
CA ASP A 430 -19.06 15.35 20.37
C ASP A 430 -20.40 14.90 19.75
N ARG A 431 -20.68 15.29 18.48
CA ARG A 431 -21.83 14.79 17.75
C ARG A 431 -21.77 13.27 17.51
N ALA A 432 -20.58 12.76 17.25
CA ALA A 432 -20.38 11.32 17.08
C ALA A 432 -20.66 10.55 18.38
N VAL A 433 -20.23 11.09 19.52
CA VAL A 433 -20.53 10.49 20.84
C VAL A 433 -22.03 10.53 21.15
N ASP A 434 -22.75 11.61 20.80
CA ASP A 434 -24.22 11.68 20.96
C ASP A 434 -24.92 10.61 20.11
N TRP A 435 -24.44 10.37 18.89
CA TRP A 435 -24.96 9.29 18.05
C TRP A 435 -24.70 7.90 18.68
N LEU A 436 -23.49 7.64 19.18
CA LEU A 436 -23.13 6.36 19.78
C LEU A 436 -24.00 6.04 21.00
N ASP A 437 -24.19 7.02 21.91
CA ASP A 437 -25.09 6.89 23.09
C ASP A 437 -26.52 6.54 22.68
N ALA A 438 -27.07 7.26 21.70
CA ALA A 438 -28.40 7.02 21.17
C ALA A 438 -28.54 5.65 20.47
N ALA A 439 -27.56 5.27 19.67
CA ALA A 439 -27.54 4.01 18.93
C ALA A 439 -27.45 2.81 19.89
N ARG A 440 -26.60 2.89 20.90
CA ARG A 440 -26.45 1.88 21.94
C ARG A 440 -27.65 1.77 22.85
N ALA A 441 -28.31 2.90 23.17
CA ALA A 441 -29.54 2.89 23.97
C ALA A 441 -30.69 2.15 23.26
N ALA A 442 -30.70 2.16 21.93
CA ALA A 442 -31.68 1.43 21.11
C ALA A 442 -31.31 -0.05 20.88
N ASP A 443 -30.06 -0.43 21.10
CA ASP A 443 -29.54 -1.77 20.86
C ASP A 443 -29.80 -2.69 22.07
N PRO A 444 -30.23 -3.96 21.85
CA PRO A 444 -30.56 -4.87 22.96
C PRO A 444 -29.36 -5.31 23.79
N LEU A 445 -28.14 -5.26 23.23
CA LEU A 445 -26.90 -5.58 23.95
C LEU A 445 -26.21 -4.34 24.54
N HIS A 446 -26.73 -3.13 24.23
CA HIS A 446 -26.14 -1.83 24.61
C HIS A 446 -24.69 -1.65 24.16
N ILE A 447 -24.33 -2.21 22.99
CA ILE A 447 -23.03 -2.07 22.31
C ILE A 447 -23.24 -1.39 20.96
N VAL A 448 -22.17 -1.31 20.14
CA VAL A 448 -22.27 -0.80 18.75
C VAL A 448 -23.31 -1.64 17.99
N PRO A 449 -24.26 -1.05 17.26
CA PRO A 449 -25.36 -1.76 16.65
C PRO A 449 -24.93 -2.87 15.70
N ALA A 450 -25.81 -3.88 15.53
CA ALA A 450 -25.61 -4.94 14.56
C ALA A 450 -25.57 -4.39 13.14
N SER A 451 -24.74 -5.01 12.30
CA SER A 451 -24.49 -4.67 10.90
C SER A 451 -24.74 -5.86 9.98
N ASP A 452 -25.17 -5.61 8.75
CA ASP A 452 -25.26 -6.61 7.68
C ASP A 452 -24.53 -6.14 6.41
N VAL A 453 -23.45 -5.41 6.57
CA VAL A 453 -22.59 -4.95 5.45
C VAL A 453 -21.98 -6.14 4.72
N ARG A 454 -21.67 -7.23 5.43
CA ARG A 454 -20.99 -8.43 4.93
C ARG A 454 -19.67 -8.08 4.24
N ASP A 455 -19.00 -7.12 4.82
CA ASP A 455 -17.67 -6.70 4.40
C ASP A 455 -16.61 -7.70 4.87
N ASN A 456 -15.57 -7.29 5.54
CA ASN A 456 -14.42 -8.13 5.87
C ASN A 456 -14.77 -9.40 6.68
N GLU A 457 -15.64 -9.32 7.65
CA GLU A 457 -16.06 -10.47 8.45
C GLU A 457 -17.01 -11.44 7.72
N TYR A 458 -17.67 -10.99 6.67
CA TYR A 458 -18.62 -11.77 5.85
C TYR A 458 -19.78 -12.42 6.64
N ILE A 459 -20.10 -11.86 7.81
CA ILE A 459 -21.16 -12.34 8.69
C ILE A 459 -21.95 -11.14 9.23
N PRO A 460 -23.30 -11.18 9.25
CA PRO A 460 -24.10 -10.14 9.90
C PRO A 460 -24.09 -10.29 11.41
N GLY A 461 -24.29 -9.20 12.14
CA GLY A 461 -24.42 -9.20 13.58
C GLY A 461 -23.66 -8.07 14.27
N HIS A 462 -23.48 -8.20 15.58
CA HIS A 462 -22.67 -7.27 16.37
C HIS A 462 -21.19 -7.60 16.16
N LEU A 463 -20.54 -6.86 15.27
CA LEU A 463 -19.14 -7.11 14.90
C LEU A 463 -18.21 -6.71 16.04
N THR A 464 -17.28 -7.61 16.37
CA THR A 464 -16.38 -7.43 17.51
C THR A 464 -15.47 -6.23 17.33
N GLY A 465 -14.93 -6.04 16.12
CA GLY A 465 -14.02 -4.94 15.79
C GLY A 465 -14.62 -3.56 15.95
N TYR A 466 -15.91 -3.40 15.64
CA TYR A 466 -16.59 -2.12 15.78
C TYR A 466 -16.60 -1.62 17.21
N ASN A 467 -16.71 -2.53 18.19
CA ASN A 467 -16.66 -2.19 19.60
C ASN A 467 -15.23 -1.90 20.09
N PHE A 468 -14.21 -2.61 19.59
CA PHE A 468 -12.82 -2.28 19.89
C PHE A 468 -12.49 -0.87 19.39
N LEU A 469 -12.79 -0.58 18.12
CA LEU A 469 -12.53 0.73 17.51
C LEU A 469 -13.29 1.87 18.20
N ALA A 470 -14.53 1.63 18.65
CA ALA A 470 -15.27 2.62 19.41
C ALA A 470 -14.61 2.93 20.76
N LEU A 471 -14.14 1.91 21.48
CA LEU A 471 -13.38 2.10 22.71
C LEU A 471 -12.04 2.79 22.47
N ASP A 472 -11.33 2.44 21.39
CA ASP A 472 -10.06 3.04 21.02
C ASP A 472 -10.21 4.53 20.70
N GLY A 473 -11.25 4.88 19.93
CA GLY A 473 -11.59 6.28 19.63
C GLY A 473 -11.85 7.10 20.89
N LEU A 474 -12.72 6.63 21.77
CA LEU A 474 -13.01 7.30 23.03
C LEU A 474 -11.78 7.41 23.94
N ARG A 475 -11.00 6.33 24.07
CA ARG A 475 -9.78 6.29 24.90
C ARG A 475 -8.81 7.42 24.56
N VAL A 476 -8.64 7.73 23.27
CA VAL A 476 -7.70 8.77 22.82
C VAL A 476 -8.35 10.15 22.80
N ALA A 477 -9.66 10.24 22.54
CA ALA A 477 -10.40 11.51 22.49
C ALA A 477 -10.60 12.14 23.87
N ILE A 478 -10.80 11.35 24.93
CA ILE A 478 -10.99 11.86 26.29
C ILE A 478 -9.81 12.73 26.76
N PRO A 479 -8.55 12.27 26.70
CA PRO A 479 -7.40 13.10 27.07
C PRO A 479 -7.24 14.34 26.17
N MET A 480 -7.58 14.27 24.90
CA MET A 480 -7.57 15.40 23.99
C MET A 480 -8.52 16.50 24.48
N ALA A 481 -9.77 16.18 24.78
CA ALA A 481 -10.73 17.13 25.29
C ALA A 481 -10.28 17.74 26.63
N ALA A 482 -9.79 16.93 27.55
CA ALA A 482 -9.28 17.43 28.86
C ALA A 482 -8.10 18.40 28.69
N GLN A 483 -7.14 18.08 27.83
CA GLN A 483 -5.92 18.87 27.61
C GLN A 483 -6.17 20.17 26.83
N THR A 484 -7.26 20.26 26.08
CA THR A 484 -7.68 21.44 25.33
C THR A 484 -8.68 22.31 26.09
N GLY A 485 -8.99 21.96 27.35
CA GLY A 485 -9.85 22.79 28.22
C GLY A 485 -11.34 22.41 28.20
N HIS A 486 -11.72 21.35 27.50
CA HIS A 486 -13.11 20.87 27.37
C HIS A 486 -13.43 19.81 28.44
N ALA A 487 -13.20 20.14 29.73
CA ALA A 487 -13.35 19.19 30.84
C ALA A 487 -14.75 18.53 30.93
N ALA A 488 -15.80 19.29 30.61
CA ALA A 488 -17.18 18.77 30.64
C ALA A 488 -17.41 17.69 29.55
N LEU A 489 -16.84 17.91 28.34
CA LEU A 489 -16.89 16.91 27.27
C LEU A 489 -16.04 15.70 27.61
N ALA A 490 -14.85 15.90 28.17
CA ALA A 490 -14.02 14.78 28.62
C ALA A 490 -14.76 13.90 29.64
N GLN A 491 -15.53 14.50 30.58
CA GLN A 491 -16.32 13.77 31.53
C GLN A 491 -17.51 13.03 30.87
N LYS A 492 -18.21 13.67 29.93
CA LYS A 492 -19.29 13.04 29.15
C LYS A 492 -18.74 11.81 28.38
N TRP A 493 -17.67 11.97 27.65
CA TRP A 493 -17.04 10.88 26.84
C TRP A 493 -16.48 9.78 27.73
N GLN A 494 -15.98 10.11 28.91
CA GLN A 494 -15.56 9.12 29.91
C GLN A 494 -16.73 8.26 30.39
N GLY A 495 -17.86 8.85 30.63
CA GLY A 495 -19.09 8.11 31.02
C GLY A 495 -19.55 7.15 29.90
N GLU A 496 -19.46 7.61 28.64
CA GLU A 496 -19.78 6.78 27.48
C GLU A 496 -18.78 5.62 27.29
N TYR A 497 -17.49 5.91 27.44
CA TYR A 497 -16.46 4.88 27.44
C TYR A 497 -16.70 3.80 28.50
N GLU A 498 -16.96 4.18 29.75
CA GLU A 498 -17.19 3.25 30.85
C GLU A 498 -18.44 2.39 30.62
N SER A 499 -19.51 3.02 30.14
CA SER A 499 -20.76 2.34 29.81
C SER A 499 -20.62 1.33 28.69
N LEU A 500 -19.97 1.73 27.57
CA LEU A 500 -19.68 0.82 26.46
C LEU A 500 -18.75 -0.30 26.88
N HIS A 501 -17.65 0.03 27.57
CA HIS A 501 -16.69 -0.96 28.05
C HIS A 501 -17.37 -2.04 28.90
N GLN A 502 -18.21 -1.65 29.86
CA GLN A 502 -18.94 -2.60 30.72
C GLN A 502 -19.88 -3.50 29.90
N ALA A 503 -20.64 -2.92 28.98
CA ALA A 503 -21.60 -3.66 28.16
C ALA A 503 -20.88 -4.63 27.22
N PHE A 504 -19.85 -4.13 26.49
CA PHE A 504 -19.09 -4.91 25.55
C PHE A 504 -18.33 -6.06 26.20
N PHE A 505 -17.61 -5.81 27.31
CA PHE A 505 -16.85 -6.87 27.99
C PHE A 505 -17.74 -7.97 28.56
N LYS A 506 -18.94 -7.64 29.02
CA LYS A 506 -19.91 -8.66 29.43
C LYS A 506 -20.24 -9.64 28.30
N VAL A 507 -20.42 -9.13 27.09
CA VAL A 507 -20.73 -9.96 25.91
C VAL A 507 -19.48 -10.69 25.43
N LEU A 508 -18.35 -9.97 25.30
CA LEU A 508 -17.07 -10.49 24.85
C LEU A 508 -16.59 -11.67 25.73
N ASP A 509 -16.67 -11.52 27.06
CA ASP A 509 -16.24 -12.57 28.01
C ASP A 509 -17.07 -13.83 27.83
N ALA A 510 -18.37 -13.69 27.66
CA ALA A 510 -19.28 -14.82 27.43
C ALA A 510 -18.97 -15.54 26.12
N GLN A 511 -18.75 -14.76 25.04
CA GLN A 511 -18.46 -15.32 23.74
C GLN A 511 -17.06 -15.96 23.67
N ALA A 512 -16.05 -15.31 24.23
CA ALA A 512 -14.70 -15.88 24.30
C ALA A 512 -14.69 -17.18 25.13
N ALA A 513 -15.38 -17.23 26.25
CA ALA A 513 -15.52 -18.46 27.05
C ALA A 513 -16.21 -19.61 26.29
N ALA A 514 -17.19 -19.28 25.43
CA ALA A 514 -17.85 -20.29 24.58
C ALA A 514 -16.95 -20.81 23.43
N HIS A 515 -15.83 -20.13 23.14
CA HIS A 515 -14.91 -20.44 22.05
C HIS A 515 -13.47 -20.72 22.54
N ASP A 516 -13.30 -21.32 23.71
CA ASP A 516 -12.01 -21.69 24.30
C ASP A 516 -11.03 -20.50 24.43
N GLY A 517 -11.55 -19.31 24.67
CA GLY A 517 -10.78 -18.08 24.80
C GLY A 517 -10.55 -17.33 23.49
N TYR A 518 -10.87 -17.90 22.35
CA TYR A 518 -10.81 -17.19 21.06
C TYR A 518 -11.84 -16.07 21.00
N ILE A 519 -11.45 -14.90 20.56
CA ILE A 519 -12.33 -13.76 20.31
C ILE A 519 -13.00 -13.96 18.95
N PRO A 520 -14.32 -14.18 18.87
CA PRO A 520 -14.98 -14.40 17.60
C PRO A 520 -15.16 -13.08 16.83
N PRO A 521 -15.27 -13.11 15.48
CA PRO A 521 -15.54 -11.91 14.66
C PRO A 521 -16.90 -11.25 14.98
N VAL A 522 -17.89 -12.03 15.47
CA VAL A 522 -19.25 -11.58 15.78
C VAL A 522 -19.66 -12.05 17.18
N LEU A 523 -20.46 -11.24 17.86
CA LEU A 523 -20.81 -11.43 19.29
C LEU A 523 -22.18 -12.07 19.52
N ASP A 524 -22.92 -12.41 18.46
CA ASP A 524 -24.31 -12.92 18.57
C ASP A 524 -24.40 -14.44 18.79
N GLY A 525 -23.29 -15.10 19.13
CA GLY A 525 -23.23 -16.55 19.32
C GLY A 525 -23.35 -17.36 18.04
N GLN A 526 -23.26 -16.72 16.87
CA GLN A 526 -23.22 -17.39 15.59
C GLN A 526 -21.82 -17.98 15.36
N SER A 527 -21.76 -19.11 14.65
CA SER A 527 -20.48 -19.66 14.17
C SER A 527 -20.20 -19.16 12.76
N GLY A 528 -18.94 -18.89 12.46
CA GLY A 528 -18.48 -18.46 11.14
C GLY A 528 -17.98 -17.02 11.16
N GLY A 529 -17.88 -16.42 9.96
CA GLY A 529 -17.22 -15.15 9.78
C GLY A 529 -15.70 -15.30 9.56
N TYR A 530 -15.07 -14.22 9.13
CA TYR A 530 -13.64 -14.17 8.87
C TYR A 530 -12.94 -13.27 9.88
N ASP A 531 -11.71 -13.63 10.22
CA ASP A 531 -10.91 -12.84 11.15
C ASP A 531 -10.57 -11.48 10.52
N TRP A 532 -10.85 -10.41 11.23
CA TRP A 532 -10.44 -9.04 10.95
C TRP A 532 -10.56 -8.20 12.23
N GLY A 533 -11.71 -7.70 12.57
CA GLY A 533 -11.93 -6.82 13.71
C GLY A 533 -11.67 -7.47 15.07
N ASN A 534 -11.74 -8.79 15.18
CA ASN A 534 -11.37 -9.53 16.37
C ASN A 534 -9.84 -9.54 16.64
N LEU A 535 -9.00 -9.10 15.69
CA LEU A 535 -7.57 -8.93 15.87
C LEU A 535 -7.20 -7.59 16.53
N LEU A 536 -8.14 -6.64 16.65
CA LEU A 536 -7.92 -5.26 17.09
C LEU A 536 -7.93 -5.07 18.61
N SER A 537 -7.77 -6.14 19.39
CA SER A 537 -7.87 -6.07 20.86
C SER A 537 -6.67 -5.42 21.56
N VAL A 538 -5.52 -5.31 20.87
CA VAL A 538 -4.25 -4.77 21.40
C VAL A 538 -3.77 -3.57 20.59
N VAL A 539 -4.03 -3.56 19.31
CA VAL A 539 -3.65 -2.50 18.37
C VAL A 539 -4.87 -2.09 17.56
N PRO A 540 -5.06 -0.80 17.26
CA PRO A 540 -4.14 0.32 17.49
C PRO A 540 -4.02 0.79 18.95
N GLU A 541 -4.96 0.47 19.82
CA GLU A 541 -4.93 0.81 21.25
C GLU A 541 -5.09 -0.45 22.13
N PRO A 542 -4.45 -0.50 23.31
CA PRO A 542 -4.48 -1.69 24.15
C PRO A 542 -5.81 -1.79 24.94
N THR A 543 -6.90 -2.19 24.28
CA THR A 543 -8.17 -2.46 24.93
C THR A 543 -8.10 -3.73 25.79
N LEU A 544 -7.30 -4.74 25.36
CA LEU A 544 -6.86 -5.84 26.19
C LEU A 544 -5.34 -5.74 26.43
N ASN A 545 -4.91 -6.31 27.57
CA ASN A 545 -3.46 -6.52 27.77
C ASN A 545 -2.94 -7.49 26.70
N ALA A 546 -1.78 -7.21 26.14
CA ALA A 546 -1.19 -8.04 25.10
C ALA A 546 -0.98 -9.50 25.50
N HIS A 547 -0.80 -9.80 26.79
CA HIS A 547 -0.69 -11.15 27.34
C HIS A 547 -2.02 -11.73 27.90
N ASP A 548 -3.15 -11.07 27.64
CA ASP A 548 -4.47 -11.61 28.01
C ASP A 548 -4.65 -13.02 27.39
N PRO A 549 -5.22 -13.98 28.13
CA PRO A 549 -5.46 -15.32 27.60
C PRO A 549 -6.29 -15.34 26.32
N ARG A 550 -7.24 -14.41 26.17
CA ARG A 550 -8.09 -14.28 24.96
C ARG A 550 -7.27 -13.83 23.75
N VAL A 551 -6.36 -12.88 23.92
CA VAL A 551 -5.40 -12.45 22.89
C VAL A 551 -4.52 -13.63 22.46
N THR A 552 -3.98 -14.36 23.44
CA THR A 552 -3.13 -15.54 23.20
C THR A 552 -3.90 -16.63 22.43
N ALA A 553 -5.14 -16.91 22.81
CA ALA A 553 -5.99 -17.90 22.12
C ALA A 553 -6.31 -17.47 20.69
N THR A 554 -6.60 -16.17 20.48
CA THR A 554 -6.90 -15.61 19.16
C THR A 554 -5.68 -15.65 18.24
N LEU A 555 -4.51 -15.22 18.67
CA LEU A 555 -3.26 -15.35 17.92
C LEU A 555 -3.00 -16.81 17.51
N LYS A 556 -3.08 -17.73 18.45
CA LYS A 556 -2.88 -19.16 18.17
C LYS A 556 -3.88 -19.70 17.14
N ALA A 557 -5.15 -19.31 17.24
CA ALA A 557 -6.20 -19.75 16.32
C ALA A 557 -6.00 -19.20 14.90
N THR A 558 -5.57 -17.94 14.79
CA THR A 558 -5.32 -17.30 13.49
C THR A 558 -4.03 -17.79 12.84
N GLN A 559 -2.95 -17.98 13.60
CA GLN A 559 -1.69 -18.53 13.12
C GLN A 559 -1.83 -19.97 12.61
N ALA A 560 -2.71 -20.76 13.22
CA ALA A 560 -3.01 -22.10 12.74
C ALA A 560 -3.62 -22.13 11.32
N LYS A 561 -4.11 -20.99 10.82
CA LYS A 561 -4.65 -20.81 9.48
C LYS A 561 -3.64 -20.24 8.48
N TYR A 562 -2.38 -20.00 8.88
CA TYR A 562 -1.37 -19.41 7.99
C TYR A 562 -0.99 -20.38 6.86
N ALA A 563 -0.72 -19.81 5.71
CA ALA A 563 -0.07 -20.47 4.59
C ALA A 563 1.05 -19.56 4.05
N GLU A 564 2.13 -20.16 3.57
CA GLU A 564 3.29 -19.42 3.08
C GLU A 564 3.92 -18.45 4.11
N GLY A 565 3.58 -18.62 5.40
CA GLY A 565 4.05 -17.76 6.49
C GLY A 565 3.19 -16.54 6.77
N ILE A 566 2.09 -16.34 6.04
CA ILE A 566 1.14 -15.24 6.25
C ILE A 566 -0.29 -15.77 6.44
N MET A 567 -1.16 -14.90 6.96
CA MET A 567 -2.55 -15.21 7.26
C MET A 567 -3.34 -15.57 6.00
N THR A 568 -4.30 -16.49 6.14
CA THR A 568 -5.26 -16.78 5.10
C THR A 568 -6.65 -16.21 5.43
N TYR A 569 -7.44 -16.03 4.40
CA TYR A 569 -8.78 -15.49 4.43
C TYR A 569 -9.75 -16.44 3.72
N ALA A 570 -11.06 -16.24 3.89
CA ALA A 570 -12.09 -17.04 3.25
C ALA A 570 -11.88 -18.56 3.45
N ASN A 571 -11.68 -18.98 4.71
CA ASN A 571 -11.46 -20.38 5.08
C ASN A 571 -10.24 -21.01 4.36
N GLY A 572 -9.13 -20.30 4.29
CA GLY A 572 -7.86 -20.78 3.72
C GLY A 572 -7.79 -20.70 2.19
N LYS A 573 -8.76 -20.08 1.53
CA LYS A 573 -8.77 -19.98 0.06
C LYS A 573 -7.79 -18.95 -0.48
N PHE A 574 -7.55 -17.89 0.27
CA PHE A 574 -6.73 -16.76 -0.17
C PHE A 574 -5.74 -16.35 0.93
N LEU A 575 -4.58 -15.87 0.52
CA LEU A 575 -3.65 -15.17 1.39
C LEU A 575 -4.21 -13.77 1.70
N HIS A 576 -3.93 -13.26 2.89
CA HIS A 576 -4.31 -11.92 3.29
C HIS A 576 -3.11 -11.17 3.85
N HIS A 577 -2.61 -10.20 3.10
CA HIS A 577 -1.30 -9.62 3.35
C HIS A 577 -1.31 -8.72 4.59
N TYR A 578 -2.15 -7.67 4.61
CA TYR A 578 -2.12 -6.71 5.72
C TYR A 578 -2.74 -7.25 7.02
N LEU A 579 -3.68 -8.21 6.97
CA LEU A 579 -4.19 -8.80 8.22
C LEU A 579 -3.10 -9.56 8.99
N THR A 580 -2.09 -10.10 8.31
CA THR A 580 -0.91 -10.65 8.97
C THR A 580 -0.23 -9.60 9.83
N ILE A 581 -0.15 -8.34 9.36
CA ILE A 581 0.50 -7.25 10.07
C ILE A 581 -0.20 -6.93 11.39
N LYS A 582 -1.52 -7.06 11.51
CA LYS A 582 -2.24 -6.86 12.78
C LYS A 582 -1.78 -7.86 13.86
N ASN A 583 -1.58 -9.14 13.49
CA ASN A 583 -0.99 -10.14 14.38
C ASN A 583 0.46 -9.79 14.71
N THR A 584 1.27 -9.45 13.71
CA THR A 584 2.69 -9.12 13.89
C THR A 584 2.90 -7.90 14.80
N LEU A 585 2.04 -6.90 14.71
CA LEU A 585 2.02 -5.74 15.62
C LEU A 585 1.70 -6.19 17.05
N THR A 586 0.69 -7.04 17.24
CA THR A 586 0.33 -7.60 18.55
C THR A 586 1.50 -8.39 19.15
N GLU A 587 2.18 -9.21 18.36
CA GLU A 587 3.36 -9.97 18.80
C GLU A 587 4.54 -9.06 19.14
N THR A 588 4.74 -7.98 18.38
CA THR A 588 5.75 -6.97 18.67
C THR A 588 5.52 -6.34 20.06
N VAL A 589 4.27 -5.98 20.37
CA VAL A 589 3.88 -5.43 21.68
C VAL A 589 4.04 -6.48 22.79
N ARG A 590 3.75 -7.76 22.52
CA ARG A 590 3.92 -8.87 23.46
C ARG A 590 5.39 -9.19 23.75
N GLY A 591 6.31 -8.80 22.86
CA GLY A 591 7.71 -9.21 22.93
C GLY A 591 7.97 -10.61 22.36
N ASP A 592 7.05 -11.16 21.59
CA ASP A 592 7.20 -12.44 20.86
C ASP A 592 8.09 -12.21 19.60
N GLN A 593 9.32 -11.72 19.83
CA GLN A 593 10.23 -11.14 18.83
C GLN A 593 10.54 -12.07 17.65
N GLU A 594 10.76 -13.36 17.93
CA GLU A 594 11.11 -14.35 16.88
C GLU A 594 9.93 -14.56 15.93
N GLN A 595 8.71 -14.67 16.46
CA GLN A 595 7.52 -14.85 15.65
C GLN A 595 7.23 -13.60 14.82
N ALA A 596 7.26 -12.42 15.45
CA ALA A 596 7.09 -11.14 14.76
C ALA A 596 8.11 -10.95 13.62
N LEU A 597 9.34 -11.39 13.79
CA LEU A 597 10.36 -11.32 12.75
C LEU A 597 10.13 -12.33 11.62
N ASN A 598 9.71 -13.55 11.92
CA ASN A 598 9.34 -14.54 10.90
C ASN A 598 8.21 -14.01 10.02
N GLU A 599 7.19 -13.38 10.63
CA GLU A 599 6.09 -12.78 9.92
C GLU A 599 6.52 -11.56 9.10
N LEU A 600 7.38 -10.67 9.64
CA LEU A 600 7.94 -9.55 8.87
C LEU A 600 8.61 -10.03 7.58
N TYR A 601 9.44 -11.07 7.65
CA TYR A 601 10.11 -11.58 6.44
C TYR A 601 9.15 -12.30 5.49
N ALA A 602 8.15 -12.97 6.02
CA ALA A 602 7.09 -13.55 5.18
C ALA A 602 6.28 -12.45 4.46
N ILE A 603 5.90 -11.37 5.18
CA ILE A 603 5.26 -10.20 4.61
C ILE A 603 6.11 -9.59 3.49
N LEU A 604 7.40 -9.38 3.72
CA LEU A 604 8.33 -8.84 2.71
C LEU A 604 8.50 -9.78 1.51
N ALA A 605 8.50 -11.10 1.72
CA ALA A 605 8.58 -12.08 0.64
C ALA A 605 7.33 -12.09 -0.25
N HIS A 606 6.19 -11.60 0.24
CA HIS A 606 4.95 -11.50 -0.53
C HIS A 606 4.76 -10.15 -1.24
N THR A 607 5.81 -9.32 -1.36
CA THR A 607 5.77 -8.09 -2.14
C THR A 607 6.29 -8.27 -3.57
N SER A 608 5.99 -7.30 -4.44
CA SER A 608 6.63 -7.20 -5.75
C SER A 608 8.13 -6.84 -5.64
N SER A 609 8.85 -6.89 -6.75
CA SER A 609 10.23 -6.37 -6.82
C SER A 609 10.30 -4.85 -6.64
N THR A 610 9.19 -4.16 -6.77
CA THR A 610 8.98 -2.74 -6.53
C THR A 610 8.30 -2.45 -5.19
N HIS A 611 8.29 -3.44 -4.28
CA HIS A 611 7.85 -3.34 -2.89
C HIS A 611 6.34 -3.19 -2.65
N ALA A 612 5.51 -3.31 -3.68
CA ALA A 612 4.07 -3.24 -3.54
C ALA A 612 3.51 -4.50 -2.87
N GLY A 613 2.58 -4.31 -1.95
CA GLY A 613 1.79 -5.36 -1.35
C GLY A 613 0.37 -5.41 -1.90
N PHE A 614 -0.43 -6.33 -1.40
CA PHE A 614 -1.79 -6.58 -1.85
C PHE A 614 -2.78 -6.72 -0.68
N GLU A 615 -4.06 -6.71 -0.97
CA GLU A 615 -5.08 -7.00 0.04
C GLU A 615 -5.23 -8.52 0.22
N TYR A 616 -5.92 -9.20 -0.67
CA TYR A 616 -6.22 -10.64 -0.63
C TYR A 616 -6.45 -11.20 -2.04
N LYS A 617 -7.07 -12.37 -2.18
CA LYS A 617 -7.41 -13.09 -3.42
C LYS A 617 -6.28 -13.82 -4.11
N ILE A 618 -5.05 -13.79 -3.59
CA ILE A 618 -4.02 -14.71 -4.07
C ILE A 618 -4.20 -16.07 -3.41
N ARG A 619 -4.23 -17.13 -4.21
CA ARG A 619 -4.38 -18.50 -3.70
C ARG A 619 -3.07 -19.00 -3.11
N PRO A 620 -3.07 -19.55 -1.90
CA PRO A 620 -1.87 -20.15 -1.33
C PRO A 620 -1.28 -21.21 -2.24
N TRP A 621 0.03 -21.16 -2.47
CA TRP A 621 0.79 -22.11 -3.30
C TRP A 621 0.23 -22.23 -4.73
N GLY A 622 -0.40 -21.17 -5.24
CA GLY A 622 -1.00 -21.10 -6.56
C GLY A 622 -0.10 -20.47 -7.62
N ASP A 623 -0.74 -19.76 -8.55
CA ASP A 623 -0.08 -19.09 -9.68
C ASP A 623 0.58 -17.74 -9.32
N ARG A 624 0.50 -17.33 -8.06
CA ARG A 624 1.03 -16.03 -7.57
C ARG A 624 0.45 -14.82 -8.30
N ASP A 625 -0.79 -14.97 -8.77
CA ASP A 625 -1.57 -13.93 -9.41
C ASP A 625 -2.90 -13.75 -8.66
N PHE A 626 -3.60 -12.68 -8.89
CA PHE A 626 -4.89 -12.41 -8.28
C PHE A 626 -5.85 -11.76 -9.29
N GLY A 627 -7.13 -12.11 -9.19
CA GLY A 627 -8.13 -11.76 -10.19
C GLY A 627 -8.51 -10.27 -10.19
N ASP A 628 -8.30 -9.56 -9.07
CA ASP A 628 -8.52 -8.13 -8.95
C ASP A 628 -7.20 -7.50 -8.58
N ASN A 629 -6.62 -6.70 -9.44
CA ASN A 629 -5.36 -6.05 -9.15
C ASN A 629 -5.58 -4.88 -8.17
N LEU A 630 -5.39 -5.15 -6.88
CA LEU A 630 -5.46 -4.14 -5.82
C LEU A 630 -4.07 -3.69 -5.35
N SER A 631 -3.01 -4.08 -6.08
CA SER A 631 -1.62 -3.67 -5.80
C SER A 631 -1.22 -2.48 -6.69
N PRO A 632 -0.47 -1.48 -6.16
CA PRO A 632 -0.12 -1.26 -4.75
C PRO A 632 -1.35 -1.02 -3.87
N HIS A 633 -1.37 -1.55 -2.66
CA HIS A 633 -2.49 -1.40 -1.72
C HIS A 633 -2.11 -0.46 -0.57
N GLY A 634 -2.82 0.68 -0.45
CA GLY A 634 -2.49 1.74 0.52
C GLY A 634 -2.58 1.29 1.98
N TRP A 635 -3.57 0.49 2.35
CA TRP A 635 -3.65 0.00 3.72
C TRP A 635 -2.46 -0.93 4.06
N PHE A 636 -2.08 -1.83 3.14
CA PHE A 636 -0.84 -2.60 3.32
C PHE A 636 0.37 -1.67 3.49
N ALA A 637 0.47 -0.65 2.64
CA ALA A 637 1.57 0.31 2.65
C ALA A 637 1.70 1.01 4.01
N ALA A 638 0.60 1.50 4.53
CA ALA A 638 0.51 2.16 5.83
C ALA A 638 0.83 1.22 7.01
N ASP A 639 0.23 0.03 7.02
CA ASP A 639 0.44 -0.96 8.08
C ASP A 639 1.88 -1.45 8.12
N TYR A 640 2.51 -1.70 6.97
CA TYR A 640 3.92 -2.09 6.92
C TYR A 640 4.84 -1.01 7.50
N ARG A 641 4.59 0.25 7.17
CA ARG A 641 5.37 1.38 7.71
C ARG A 641 5.18 1.53 9.21
N THR A 642 3.95 1.40 9.68
CA THR A 642 3.60 1.40 11.11
C THR A 642 4.26 0.23 11.83
N LEU A 643 4.28 -0.97 11.22
CA LEU A 643 4.94 -2.15 11.79
C LEU A 643 6.44 -1.95 11.96
N LEU A 644 7.14 -1.55 10.90
CA LEU A 644 8.60 -1.35 10.98
C LEU A 644 8.95 -0.23 11.97
N ARG A 645 8.17 0.86 11.99
CA ARG A 645 8.31 1.92 13.00
C ARG A 645 8.09 1.37 14.41
N THR A 646 7.07 0.55 14.64
CA THR A 646 6.73 -0.02 15.93
C THR A 646 7.81 -1.00 16.43
N MET A 647 8.43 -1.75 15.53
CA MET A 647 9.57 -2.61 15.86
C MET A 647 10.79 -1.82 16.33
N LEU A 648 11.01 -0.62 15.76
CA LEU A 648 12.15 0.24 16.06
C LEU A 648 11.89 1.24 17.19
N VAL A 649 10.70 1.84 17.20
CA VAL A 649 10.27 2.86 18.16
C VAL A 649 8.78 2.67 18.42
N ARG A 650 8.35 2.55 19.66
CA ARG A 650 6.93 2.53 20.04
C ARG A 650 6.70 3.17 21.40
N GLU A 651 5.50 3.66 21.60
CA GLU A 651 5.05 4.16 22.88
C GLU A 651 4.29 3.07 23.65
N GLU A 652 4.51 3.00 24.95
CA GLU A 652 3.73 2.15 25.85
C GLU A 652 3.36 2.95 27.12
N GLY A 653 2.16 3.53 27.12
CA GLY A 653 1.71 4.42 28.19
C GLY A 653 2.62 5.64 28.33
N GLN A 654 3.37 5.71 29.43
CA GLN A 654 4.34 6.79 29.68
C GLN A 654 5.79 6.39 29.36
N GLN A 655 6.00 5.28 28.69
CA GLN A 655 7.33 4.79 28.31
C GLN A 655 7.53 4.90 26.81
N LEU A 656 8.79 4.97 26.40
CA LEU A 656 9.22 4.93 25.01
C LEU A 656 10.09 3.70 24.82
N ASP A 657 9.59 2.74 24.06
CA ASP A 657 10.25 1.46 23.80
C ASP A 657 11.04 1.54 22.49
N LEU A 658 12.28 1.07 22.51
CA LEU A 658 13.19 1.04 21.38
C LEU A 658 13.64 -0.38 21.08
N LEU A 659 13.79 -0.67 19.78
CA LEU A 659 14.32 -1.94 19.28
C LEU A 659 13.53 -3.15 19.77
N SER A 660 12.19 -3.03 19.81
CA SER A 660 11.27 -4.09 20.26
C SER A 660 11.45 -5.40 19.49
N VAL A 661 11.79 -5.33 18.21
CA VAL A 661 12.14 -6.47 17.36
C VAL A 661 13.35 -6.12 16.50
N VAL A 662 14.40 -6.96 16.57
CA VAL A 662 15.64 -6.78 15.81
C VAL A 662 16.01 -8.12 15.17
N SER A 663 16.42 -8.08 13.90
CA SER A 663 16.85 -9.27 13.17
C SER A 663 18.28 -9.69 13.52
N PRO A 664 18.59 -11.00 13.57
CA PRO A 664 19.98 -11.50 13.58
C PRO A 664 20.78 -10.96 12.38
N ALA A 665 20.14 -10.72 11.25
CA ALA A 665 20.77 -10.11 10.07
C ALA A 665 21.22 -8.66 10.31
N TRP A 666 20.67 -7.96 11.30
CA TRP A 666 21.02 -6.57 11.61
C TRP A 666 22.10 -6.42 12.68
N ILE A 667 22.50 -7.52 13.30
CA ILE A 667 23.50 -7.55 14.38
C ILE A 667 24.83 -8.10 13.85
N GLY A 668 25.93 -7.45 14.21
CA GLY A 668 27.29 -7.89 13.88
C GLY A 668 28.25 -6.72 13.65
N LYS A 669 29.52 -7.04 13.58
CA LYS A 669 30.60 -6.05 13.37
C LYS A 669 30.35 -5.14 12.16
N GLY A 670 30.45 -3.85 12.37
CA GLY A 670 30.32 -2.81 11.35
C GLY A 670 28.87 -2.53 10.91
N LYS A 671 27.88 -3.16 11.53
CA LYS A 671 26.47 -2.92 11.25
C LYS A 671 25.94 -1.75 12.06
N THR A 672 25.04 -0.99 11.46
CA THR A 672 24.39 0.17 12.06
C THR A 672 22.87 0.03 11.94
N ILE A 673 22.15 0.36 13.01
CA ILE A 673 20.71 0.60 12.99
C ILE A 673 20.52 2.06 13.40
N ALA A 674 19.94 2.88 12.54
CA ALA A 674 19.68 4.27 12.88
C ALA A 674 18.26 4.69 12.54
N VAL A 675 17.71 5.52 13.41
CA VAL A 675 16.44 6.21 13.21
C VAL A 675 16.67 7.69 13.49
N ARG A 676 16.22 8.54 12.57
CA ARG A 676 16.26 9.99 12.73
C ARG A 676 14.86 10.55 12.55
N GLN A 677 14.54 11.61 13.28
CA GLN A 677 13.25 12.29 13.24
C GLN A 677 12.06 11.39 13.54
N ALA A 678 12.23 10.36 14.39
CA ALA A 678 11.09 9.55 14.81
C ALA A 678 10.08 10.40 15.56
N ALA A 679 8.89 10.55 14.99
CA ALA A 679 7.79 11.21 15.67
C ALA A 679 7.28 10.33 16.82
N THR A 680 7.10 10.91 18.02
CA THR A 680 6.55 10.23 19.19
C THR A 680 5.55 11.11 19.94
N TYR A 681 4.72 10.51 20.79
CA TYR A 681 3.81 11.27 21.69
C TYR A 681 4.56 12.25 22.57
N PHE A 682 5.82 12.00 22.85
CA PHE A 682 6.70 12.79 23.71
C PHE A 682 7.42 13.90 22.95
N GLY A 683 7.56 13.78 21.64
CA GLY A 683 8.35 14.65 20.76
C GLY A 683 9.34 13.83 19.93
N PRO A 684 10.14 14.47 19.08
CA PRO A 684 11.05 13.75 18.19
C PRO A 684 12.22 13.10 18.92
N LEU A 685 12.64 11.94 18.40
CA LEU A 685 13.79 11.17 18.87
C LEU A 685 14.65 10.74 17.67
N ASP A 686 15.97 10.84 17.85
CA ASP A 686 16.97 10.19 17.02
C ASP A 686 17.70 9.14 17.86
N PHE A 687 18.04 8.02 17.24
CA PHE A 687 18.99 7.08 17.81
C PHE A 687 19.86 6.39 16.75
N THR A 688 21.04 5.95 17.17
CA THR A 688 21.94 5.14 16.36
C THR A 688 22.56 4.05 17.23
N LEU A 689 22.36 2.78 16.83
CA LEU A 689 23.04 1.62 17.41
C LEU A 689 24.23 1.27 16.52
N GLU A 690 25.42 1.58 16.98
CA GLU A 690 26.67 1.25 16.32
C GLU A 690 27.27 -0.03 16.91
N GLN A 691 27.83 -0.88 16.06
CA GLN A 691 28.39 -2.18 16.42
C GLN A 691 29.83 -2.31 15.90
N PRO A 692 30.81 -1.70 16.61
CA PRO A 692 32.19 -1.65 16.13
C PRO A 692 32.87 -3.02 16.08
N GLU A 693 32.50 -3.92 16.98
CA GLU A 693 32.99 -5.29 17.05
C GLU A 693 31.85 -6.28 17.37
N ASN A 694 32.09 -7.55 17.12
CA ASN A 694 31.12 -8.59 17.47
C ASN A 694 30.94 -8.65 18.99
N GLY A 695 29.68 -8.55 19.42
CA GLY A 695 29.33 -8.57 20.84
C GLY A 695 29.51 -7.22 21.56
N GLU A 696 29.83 -6.15 20.83
CA GLU A 696 29.86 -4.79 21.36
C GLU A 696 28.88 -3.92 20.55
N ALA A 697 28.04 -3.16 21.27
CA ALA A 697 27.16 -2.18 20.67
C ALA A 697 27.05 -0.92 21.55
N THR A 698 26.89 0.22 20.92
CA THR A 698 26.61 1.48 21.60
C THR A 698 25.39 2.13 20.97
N LEU A 699 24.36 2.33 21.77
CA LEU A 699 23.18 3.10 21.40
C LEU A 699 23.41 4.56 21.79
N HIS A 700 23.41 5.43 20.79
CA HIS A 700 23.43 6.88 20.96
C HIS A 700 22.02 7.41 20.86
N LEU A 701 21.59 8.24 21.81
CA LEU A 701 20.25 8.81 21.91
C LEU A 701 20.32 10.34 21.85
N GLN A 702 19.46 10.92 21.02
CA GLN A 702 19.25 12.36 20.96
C GLN A 702 17.74 12.64 20.88
N ALA A 703 17.19 13.29 21.89
CA ALA A 703 15.76 13.56 21.95
C ALA A 703 15.47 15.05 22.14
N ALA A 704 14.40 15.53 21.53
CA ALA A 704 13.83 16.86 21.70
C ALA A 704 12.38 16.74 22.18
N PHE A 705 12.20 16.09 23.34
CA PHE A 705 10.87 15.84 23.91
C PHE A 705 10.17 17.13 24.34
N ARG A 706 8.93 17.28 23.90
CA ARG A 706 8.00 18.31 24.40
C ARG A 706 7.57 18.01 25.83
N THR A 707 7.29 16.72 26.07
CA THR A 707 6.97 16.16 27.39
C THR A 707 7.80 14.88 27.55
N PRO A 708 8.79 14.85 28.44
CA PRO A 708 9.64 13.67 28.57
C PRO A 708 8.83 12.42 28.95
N PRO A 709 9.14 11.24 28.39
CA PRO A 709 8.62 9.97 28.87
C PRO A 709 9.13 9.67 30.28
N GLY A 710 8.44 8.81 31.01
CA GLY A 710 8.88 8.35 32.31
C GLY A 710 10.20 7.56 32.25
N ALA A 711 10.41 6.81 31.17
CA ALA A 711 11.62 6.06 30.87
C ALA A 711 11.76 5.77 29.38
N ILE A 712 12.99 5.49 28.93
CA ILE A 712 13.27 4.82 27.66
C ILE A 712 13.59 3.36 27.97
N VAL A 713 12.92 2.44 27.30
CA VAL A 713 13.10 0.99 27.46
C VAL A 713 13.74 0.44 26.19
N VAL A 714 14.94 -0.10 26.30
CA VAL A 714 15.69 -0.67 25.18
C VAL A 714 15.58 -2.19 25.25
N HIS A 715 14.90 -2.80 24.30
CA HIS A 715 14.73 -4.25 24.24
C HIS A 715 16.00 -4.92 23.73
N LEU A 716 16.36 -6.01 24.38
CA LEU A 716 17.47 -6.85 23.92
C LEU A 716 16.96 -7.89 22.94
N PRO A 717 17.67 -8.12 21.82
CA PRO A 717 17.30 -9.19 20.90
C PRO A 717 17.26 -10.55 21.62
N TRP A 718 16.23 -11.38 21.39
CA TRP A 718 16.06 -12.68 22.07
C TRP A 718 17.23 -13.64 21.86
N PHE A 719 17.98 -13.45 20.80
CA PHE A 719 19.12 -14.30 20.41
C PHE A 719 20.46 -13.86 20.99
N VAL A 720 20.49 -12.84 21.88
CA VAL A 720 21.71 -12.44 22.58
C VAL A 720 21.63 -12.74 24.07
N THR A 721 22.79 -12.90 24.70
CA THR A 721 22.95 -12.94 26.14
C THR A 721 23.77 -11.74 26.58
N LEU A 722 23.17 -10.83 27.33
CA LEU A 722 23.84 -9.64 27.84
C LEU A 722 24.93 -10.03 28.84
N ALA A 723 26.15 -9.54 28.62
CA ALA A 723 27.26 -9.66 29.53
C ALA A 723 27.39 -8.44 30.48
N SER A 724 27.22 -7.25 29.95
CA SER A 724 27.24 -5.99 30.72
C SER A 724 26.54 -4.85 29.95
N ALA A 725 26.04 -3.90 30.70
CA ALA A 725 25.49 -2.64 30.14
C ALA A 725 25.86 -1.45 31.02
N THR A 726 26.10 -0.28 30.38
CA THR A 726 26.31 1.00 31.07
C THR A 726 25.53 2.11 30.37
N ALA A 727 24.77 2.89 31.13
CA ALA A 727 24.10 4.10 30.67
C ALA A 727 24.89 5.32 31.16
N ASP A 728 25.39 6.15 30.22
CA ASP A 728 26.27 7.29 30.50
C ASP A 728 27.43 6.94 31.46
N GLY A 729 28.06 5.76 31.22
CA GLY A 729 29.15 5.22 32.03
C GLY A 729 28.75 4.60 33.36
N LYS A 730 27.49 4.59 33.74
CA LYS A 730 26.99 3.96 34.97
C LYS A 730 26.42 2.58 34.69
N PRO A 731 26.77 1.56 35.48
CA PRO A 731 26.23 0.20 35.30
C PRO A 731 24.70 0.18 35.39
N VAL A 732 24.05 -0.50 34.44
CA VAL A 732 22.63 -0.78 34.46
C VAL A 732 22.39 -2.29 34.26
N ARG A 733 21.20 -2.76 34.62
CA ARG A 733 20.82 -4.16 34.49
C ARG A 733 19.65 -4.33 33.53
N ALA A 734 19.60 -5.43 32.87
CA ALA A 734 18.42 -5.85 32.13
C ALA A 734 17.44 -6.58 33.06
N GLU A 735 16.16 -6.28 32.87
CA GLU A 735 15.04 -6.98 33.52
C GLU A 735 14.06 -7.40 32.42
N ASN A 736 13.62 -8.63 32.46
CA ASN A 736 12.66 -9.20 31.47
C ASN A 736 13.09 -8.97 30.00
N GLY A 737 14.39 -9.05 29.69
CA GLY A 737 14.88 -8.89 28.32
C GLY A 737 15.00 -7.43 27.84
N ALA A 738 14.87 -6.44 28.73
CA ALA A 738 14.98 -5.03 28.37
C ALA A 738 15.80 -4.24 29.41
N ILE A 739 16.31 -3.08 29.03
CA ILE A 739 17.03 -2.15 29.89
C ILE A 739 16.24 -0.84 29.93
N SER A 740 15.77 -0.48 31.12
CA SER A 740 15.14 0.82 31.36
C SER A 740 16.17 1.87 31.75
N VAL A 741 16.16 3.01 31.06
CA VAL A 741 17.05 4.13 31.32
C VAL A 741 16.25 5.44 31.44
N PRO A 742 16.78 6.45 32.16
CA PRO A 742 16.19 7.79 32.18
C PRO A 742 16.07 8.37 30.78
N TRP A 743 15.01 9.17 30.55
CA TRP A 743 14.73 9.81 29.25
C TRP A 743 15.88 10.69 28.71
N ASN A 744 16.73 11.20 29.57
CA ASN A 744 17.85 12.07 29.23
C ASN A 744 19.19 11.32 29.06
N THR A 745 19.17 9.99 29.07
CA THR A 745 20.35 9.15 28.76
C THR A 745 20.82 9.44 27.34
N ARG A 746 22.12 9.60 27.15
CA ARG A 746 22.71 9.89 25.83
C ARG A 746 23.39 8.68 25.22
N THR A 747 23.94 7.80 26.06
CA THR A 747 24.65 6.63 25.57
C THR A 747 24.30 5.39 26.41
N LEU A 748 24.03 4.28 25.71
CA LEU A 748 23.89 2.97 26.34
C LEU A 748 24.89 2.03 25.66
N ALA A 749 25.99 1.70 26.37
CA ALA A 749 26.97 0.75 25.90
C ALA A 749 26.61 -0.66 26.36
N LEU A 750 26.65 -1.61 25.43
CA LEU A 750 26.22 -2.98 25.60
C LEU A 750 27.34 -3.95 25.23
N ARG A 751 27.50 -4.99 26.02
CA ARG A 751 28.30 -6.18 25.66
C ARG A 751 27.45 -7.41 25.78
N TRP A 752 27.41 -8.20 24.71
CA TRP A 752 26.62 -9.43 24.64
C TRP A 752 27.35 -10.54 23.87
N THR A 753 26.78 -11.72 23.91
CA THR A 753 27.18 -12.85 23.07
C THR A 753 25.95 -13.34 22.31
N MET A 754 26.14 -13.66 21.04
CA MET A 754 25.11 -14.33 20.25
C MET A 754 24.89 -15.76 20.81
N ARG A 755 23.66 -16.18 20.91
CA ARG A 755 23.30 -17.55 21.27
C ARG A 755 23.71 -18.51 20.15
N ARG A 756 24.13 -19.71 20.50
CA ARG A 756 24.60 -20.70 19.50
C ARG A 756 23.47 -21.24 18.62
N ASP A 757 22.25 -21.21 19.09
CA ASP A 757 21.02 -21.67 18.47
C ASP A 757 20.28 -20.55 17.71
N THR A 758 20.92 -19.41 17.48
CA THR A 758 20.33 -18.29 16.75
C THR A 758 19.96 -18.73 15.33
N PRO A 759 18.68 -18.60 14.93
CA PRO A 759 18.26 -18.97 13.59
C PRO A 759 18.83 -17.99 12.54
N GLN A 760 19.04 -18.48 11.32
CA GLN A 760 19.40 -17.64 10.18
C GLN A 760 18.14 -16.97 9.62
N LEU A 761 17.72 -15.89 10.25
CA LEU A 761 16.58 -15.10 9.80
C LEU A 761 17.06 -13.85 9.05
N SER A 762 16.70 -13.77 7.78
CA SER A 762 16.90 -12.63 6.89
C SER A 762 15.90 -12.69 5.75
N TYR A 763 15.71 -11.59 5.04
CA TYR A 763 14.88 -11.58 3.83
C TYR A 763 15.37 -12.60 2.79
N GLU A 764 16.67 -12.63 2.51
CA GLU A 764 17.25 -13.56 1.52
C GLU A 764 17.02 -15.02 1.90
N HIS A 765 17.19 -15.35 3.19
CA HIS A 765 16.95 -16.71 3.69
C HIS A 765 15.49 -17.11 3.54
N THR A 766 14.57 -16.23 3.89
CA THR A 766 13.12 -16.49 3.77
C THR A 766 12.71 -16.69 2.32
N VAL A 767 13.20 -15.83 1.40
CA VAL A 767 12.95 -16.00 -0.04
C VAL A 767 13.52 -17.32 -0.57
N ALA A 768 14.73 -17.68 -0.15
CA ALA A 768 15.34 -18.95 -0.57
C ALA A 768 14.53 -20.17 -0.07
N ALA A 769 14.08 -20.13 1.18
CA ALA A 769 13.23 -21.18 1.77
C ALA A 769 11.86 -21.25 1.06
N TYR A 770 11.24 -20.11 0.79
CA TYR A 770 10.01 -20.03 0.00
C TYR A 770 10.15 -20.66 -1.39
N LYS A 771 11.19 -20.25 -2.15
CA LYS A 771 11.45 -20.79 -3.49
C LYS A 771 11.66 -22.30 -3.48
N ALA A 772 12.40 -22.81 -2.50
CA ALA A 772 12.66 -24.24 -2.37
C ALA A 772 11.36 -25.02 -2.11
N GLU A 773 10.51 -24.55 -1.20
CA GLU A 773 9.24 -25.19 -0.89
C GLU A 773 8.25 -25.08 -2.06
N TYR A 774 8.19 -23.91 -2.73
CA TYR A 774 7.36 -23.74 -3.91
C TYR A 774 7.77 -24.70 -5.04
N ALA A 775 9.07 -24.83 -5.30
CA ALA A 775 9.59 -25.75 -6.30
C ALA A 775 9.31 -27.21 -5.94
N ARG A 776 9.43 -27.60 -4.67
CA ARG A 776 9.09 -28.95 -4.19
C ARG A 776 7.62 -29.25 -4.44
N ARG A 777 6.70 -28.33 -4.10
CA ARG A 777 5.25 -28.49 -4.33
C ARG A 777 4.93 -28.56 -5.80
N TYR A 778 5.53 -27.70 -6.63
CA TYR A 778 5.37 -27.70 -8.08
C TYR A 778 5.79 -29.06 -8.67
N ASN A 779 6.96 -29.57 -8.29
CA ASN A 779 7.44 -30.87 -8.77
C ASN A 779 6.52 -32.01 -8.34
N THR A 780 6.02 -31.99 -7.12
CA THR A 780 5.03 -32.98 -6.64
C THR A 780 3.74 -32.90 -7.44
N LEU A 781 3.26 -31.70 -7.77
CA LEU A 781 2.07 -31.50 -8.60
C LEU A 781 2.27 -32.02 -10.04
N MET A 782 3.43 -31.75 -10.65
CA MET A 782 3.70 -32.08 -12.06
C MET A 782 4.09 -33.54 -12.28
N HIS A 783 4.74 -34.18 -11.30
CA HIS A 783 5.35 -35.51 -11.48
C HIS A 783 4.87 -36.54 -10.45
N GLY A 784 3.97 -36.18 -9.53
CA GLY A 784 3.52 -37.02 -8.44
C GLY A 784 4.50 -37.06 -7.27
N PRO A 785 4.12 -37.73 -6.13
CA PRO A 785 4.92 -37.75 -4.92
C PRO A 785 6.30 -38.41 -5.07
N ASP A 786 6.51 -39.26 -6.08
CA ASP A 786 7.78 -39.96 -6.37
C ASP A 786 8.57 -39.31 -7.53
N GLY A 787 8.11 -38.22 -8.10
CA GLY A 787 8.68 -37.54 -9.25
C GLY A 787 9.90 -36.68 -8.92
N GLY A 788 11.02 -37.27 -8.54
CA GLY A 788 12.23 -36.54 -8.23
C GLY A 788 13.40 -37.39 -7.72
N LYS A 789 13.56 -38.59 -8.26
CA LYS A 789 14.82 -39.36 -8.08
C LYS A 789 15.62 -39.39 -9.38
#